data_323378a5dfa38bb35510b20d3f263223
#
_entry.id   323378a5dfa38bb35510b20d3f263223
#
_cell.length_a   1.000
_cell.length_b   1.000
_cell.length_c   1.000
_cell.angle_alpha   90.00
_cell.angle_beta   90.00
_cell.angle_gamma   90.00
#
_symmetry.space_group_name_H-M   'P 1'
#
loop_
_entity.id
_entity.type
_entity.pdbx_description
1 polymer ?
#
loop_
_entity_poly.entity_id
_entity_poly.type
_entity_poly.pdbx_seq_one_letter_code
_entity_poly.pdbx_strand_id
1 'polypeptide(L)'
;MADTEAPVAPAEPAGPSPYEEKAPYYAKRIELFEKYFEREGTKVEEAKTTNEPIKVVMPDGAIKEGVKFVTSPWDIAMGIHKKLAQGSLLAHVDGADWDMRRPLEGDCSLKLFGFDDPEGKELYWHSSAHVLGEALELEYGADLTIGPSIEEGFYYDCFLGDRTLSATETEGIQKRMEKICKEKQPFQRIEVSRSEALEMFQENKFKVELISNLPEEATISCYRCGPMVDLCRGPHLPDTAWIKTVAVNQCSRAHWRADVTKEPLVRVYAVTFPDKKLMAEYKLRIEEAKKRDHRLIGLQQELFFFHTLSPGSCFFLPQGAKVYNKLMEFMREKYWEYEYDEVITPNVYNFDLWKTSGHAAHYKENMFSFDVEKAEFGLKPMNCPGHCVMFGNRKRSFRELPMRLADFGVLHRNEFSGALHGLTRVRRFQQDDAHIFCRQDQMEKELAAFVKMLDEVYEVFGLTYEMKLSTRPEGYLGELETWNKAEAALENALNGTGKEWKLNPGDGAFYGPKIDITVFDALKRRFQCATVQLDFQLPIRFNLSYVSEANEPERPIIIHRAILGSVERMFAILTEHFAGKWPFWLSPRQVMIVPVSELSRDYAHEVRTVLRKEGFYCEVDDSDRKMQKKVREAQLEQWNYILVVGEGEKTNRTVNIRTRDNVVHGEHKLEEGLLETLLRERKIKSLTCLFGVEKSAAAAAEKAAAEAAAKALEEASISKE
;
A
#
# COMPACT_ATOMS: atom_id res chain seq x y z
N MET A 1 -40.57 -8.31 -29.98
CA MET A 1 -40.51 -7.02 -30.63
C MET A 1 -39.03 -6.78 -30.89
N ALA A 2 -38.66 -6.72 -32.16
CA ALA A 2 -37.28 -6.57 -32.57
C ALA A 2 -36.91 -5.09 -32.52
N ASP A 3 -35.92 -4.72 -31.69
CA ASP A 3 -35.33 -3.40 -31.73
C ASP A 3 -34.41 -3.31 -32.94
N THR A 4 -34.82 -2.47 -33.86
CA THR A 4 -34.00 -2.11 -35.03
C THR A 4 -32.97 -1.07 -34.58
N GLU A 5 -31.69 -1.46 -34.53
CA GLU A 5 -30.58 -0.54 -34.44
C GLU A 5 -30.57 0.46 -35.61
N ALA A 6 -30.54 1.75 -35.28
CA ALA A 6 -30.38 2.80 -36.26
C ALA A 6 -28.96 2.73 -36.89
N PRO A 7 -28.77 3.01 -38.17
CA PRO A 7 -27.46 2.98 -38.80
C PRO A 7 -26.57 4.10 -38.21
N VAL A 8 -25.38 3.72 -37.73
CA VAL A 8 -24.32 4.63 -37.28
C VAL A 8 -23.90 5.47 -38.49
N ALA A 9 -24.03 6.79 -38.38
CA ALA A 9 -23.55 7.73 -39.38
C ALA A 9 -22.02 7.53 -39.60
N PRO A 10 -21.52 7.64 -40.84
CA PRO A 10 -20.10 7.55 -41.11
C PRO A 10 -19.38 8.65 -40.36
N ALA A 11 -18.30 8.29 -39.65
CA ALA A 11 -17.45 9.24 -38.95
C ALA A 11 -16.97 10.32 -39.93
N GLU A 12 -17.11 11.57 -39.54
CA GLU A 12 -16.52 12.71 -40.27
C GLU A 12 -15.02 12.48 -40.43
N PRO A 13 -14.39 12.88 -41.57
CA PRO A 13 -12.96 12.77 -41.74
C PRO A 13 -12.25 13.51 -40.60
N ALA A 14 -11.37 12.81 -39.91
CA ALA A 14 -10.57 13.38 -38.84
C ALA A 14 -9.85 14.64 -39.38
N GLY A 15 -10.06 15.79 -38.76
CA GLY A 15 -9.29 16.99 -39.03
C GLY A 15 -7.78 16.77 -38.83
N PRO A 16 -6.94 17.74 -39.22
CA PRO A 16 -5.48 17.63 -39.04
C PRO A 16 -5.14 17.24 -37.59
N SER A 17 -4.13 16.41 -37.40
CA SER A 17 -3.77 15.99 -36.05
C SER A 17 -3.39 17.22 -35.21
N PRO A 18 -3.72 17.28 -33.92
CA PRO A 18 -3.31 18.39 -33.05
C PRO A 18 -1.80 18.66 -33.03
N TYR A 19 -1.01 17.65 -33.37
CA TYR A 19 0.43 17.77 -33.56
C TYR A 19 0.77 18.62 -34.80
N GLU A 20 0.09 18.41 -35.92
CA GLU A 20 0.32 19.21 -37.15
C GLU A 20 0.00 20.68 -36.94
N GLU A 21 -1.04 21.00 -36.14
CA GLU A 21 -1.36 22.37 -35.77
C GLU A 21 -0.29 23.01 -34.86
N LYS A 22 0.34 22.22 -33.97
CA LYS A 22 1.38 22.66 -33.04
C LYS A 22 2.82 22.50 -33.58
N ALA A 23 3.01 21.90 -34.75
CA ALA A 23 4.34 21.64 -35.32
C ALA A 23 5.24 22.88 -35.41
N PRO A 24 4.77 24.10 -35.75
CA PRO A 24 5.61 25.30 -35.75
C PRO A 24 6.15 25.65 -34.34
N TYR A 25 5.33 25.42 -33.30
CA TYR A 25 5.73 25.66 -31.93
C TYR A 25 6.80 24.67 -31.46
N TYR A 26 6.62 23.38 -31.75
CA TYR A 26 7.63 22.36 -31.45
C TYR A 26 8.93 22.61 -32.21
N ALA A 27 8.88 23.01 -33.46
CA ALA A 27 10.06 23.35 -34.25
C ALA A 27 10.86 24.50 -33.63
N LYS A 28 10.18 25.55 -33.16
CA LYS A 28 10.83 26.66 -32.46
C LYS A 28 11.49 26.22 -31.13
N ARG A 29 10.80 25.36 -30.36
CA ARG A 29 11.36 24.83 -29.12
C ARG A 29 12.62 23.99 -29.37
N ILE A 30 12.62 23.19 -30.43
CA ILE A 30 13.77 22.40 -30.86
C ILE A 30 14.92 23.32 -31.32
N GLU A 31 14.65 24.32 -32.13
CA GLU A 31 15.65 25.30 -32.61
C GLU A 31 16.36 25.98 -31.42
N LEU A 32 15.59 26.44 -30.43
CA LEU A 32 16.16 27.05 -29.23
C LEU A 32 16.98 26.04 -28.43
N PHE A 33 16.50 24.78 -28.29
CA PHE A 33 17.26 23.74 -27.63
C PHE A 33 18.59 23.47 -28.33
N GLU A 34 18.60 23.31 -29.65
CA GLU A 34 19.81 23.08 -30.45
C GLU A 34 20.80 24.22 -30.29
N LYS A 35 20.35 25.47 -30.37
CA LYS A 35 21.19 26.65 -30.11
C LYS A 35 21.89 26.61 -28.76
N TYR A 36 21.19 26.23 -27.70
CA TYR A 36 21.76 26.16 -26.36
C TYR A 36 22.62 24.91 -26.18
N PHE A 37 22.27 23.81 -26.81
CA PHE A 37 23.05 22.58 -26.80
C PHE A 37 24.41 22.76 -27.49
N GLU A 38 24.47 23.48 -28.62
CA GLU A 38 25.73 23.85 -29.30
C GLU A 38 26.59 24.78 -28.43
N ARG A 39 25.96 25.75 -27.73
CA ARG A 39 26.67 26.62 -26.78
C ARG A 39 27.37 25.82 -25.66
N GLU A 40 26.70 24.81 -25.12
CA GLU A 40 27.28 23.95 -24.09
C GLU A 40 28.33 23.00 -24.67
N GLY A 41 28.07 22.43 -25.83
CA GLY A 41 29.04 21.61 -26.56
C GLY A 41 30.36 22.33 -26.81
N THR A 42 30.34 23.60 -27.19
CA THR A 42 31.53 24.42 -27.39
C THR A 42 32.34 24.54 -26.10
N LYS A 43 31.71 24.80 -24.96
CA LYS A 43 32.39 24.89 -23.65
C LYS A 43 33.05 23.56 -23.26
N VAL A 44 32.40 22.45 -23.54
CA VAL A 44 32.92 21.10 -23.26
C VAL A 44 34.10 20.80 -24.18
N GLU A 45 34.04 21.14 -25.47
CA GLU A 45 35.17 20.95 -26.41
C GLU A 45 36.39 21.79 -26.03
N GLU A 46 36.20 23.06 -25.61
CA GLU A 46 37.28 23.88 -25.08
C GLU A 46 37.91 23.26 -23.83
N ALA A 47 37.08 22.72 -22.90
CA ALA A 47 37.56 22.08 -21.68
C ALA A 47 38.31 20.76 -21.95
N LYS A 48 37.92 19.98 -22.96
CA LYS A 48 38.61 18.74 -23.38
C LYS A 48 40.05 18.99 -23.83
N THR A 49 40.37 20.17 -24.37
CA THR A 49 41.71 20.49 -24.82
C THR A 49 42.74 20.50 -23.69
N THR A 50 42.33 20.65 -22.43
CA THR A 50 43.22 20.66 -21.26
C THR A 50 43.75 19.28 -20.89
N ASN A 51 43.06 18.20 -21.29
CA ASN A 51 43.39 16.79 -21.01
C ASN A 51 43.80 16.53 -19.54
N GLU A 52 43.10 17.16 -18.60
CA GLU A 52 43.38 17.10 -17.17
C GLU A 52 42.98 15.72 -16.60
N PRO A 53 43.91 14.95 -16.00
CA PRO A 53 43.59 13.66 -15.42
C PRO A 53 42.79 13.82 -14.14
N ILE A 54 41.81 12.92 -13.92
CA ILE A 54 40.98 12.85 -12.73
C ILE A 54 41.02 11.44 -12.10
N LYS A 55 40.75 11.39 -10.78
CA LYS A 55 40.63 10.14 -10.00
C LYS A 55 39.18 9.90 -9.62
N VAL A 56 38.69 8.74 -9.96
CA VAL A 56 37.34 8.29 -9.63
C VAL A 56 37.39 7.16 -8.60
N VAL A 57 36.88 7.42 -7.40
CA VAL A 57 36.91 6.46 -6.29
C VAL A 57 35.61 5.65 -6.29
N MET A 58 35.73 4.32 -6.42
CA MET A 58 34.60 3.39 -6.39
C MET A 58 34.23 3.03 -4.93
N PRO A 59 33.03 2.49 -4.67
CA PRO A 59 32.57 2.13 -3.31
C PRO A 59 33.44 1.10 -2.59
N ASP A 60 34.16 0.26 -3.34
CA ASP A 60 35.12 -0.74 -2.82
C ASP A 60 36.50 -0.15 -2.52
N GLY A 61 36.66 1.17 -2.70
CA GLY A 61 37.93 1.89 -2.55
C GLY A 61 38.88 1.81 -3.77
N ALA A 62 38.48 1.15 -4.85
CA ALA A 62 39.27 1.10 -6.07
C ALA A 62 39.31 2.47 -6.77
N ILE A 63 40.48 2.91 -7.20
CA ILE A 63 40.65 4.17 -7.93
C ILE A 63 40.72 3.87 -9.43
N LYS A 64 39.91 4.58 -10.21
CA LYS A 64 39.95 4.59 -11.67
C LYS A 64 40.44 5.92 -12.16
N GLU A 65 41.22 5.89 -13.21
CA GLU A 65 41.72 7.11 -13.87
C GLU A 65 40.76 7.52 -15.00
N GLY A 66 40.55 8.80 -15.15
CA GLY A 66 39.77 9.41 -16.21
C GLY A 66 40.31 10.74 -16.65
N VAL A 67 39.65 11.39 -17.58
CA VAL A 67 39.96 12.72 -18.07
C VAL A 67 38.75 13.63 -17.85
N LYS A 68 38.97 14.78 -17.23
CA LYS A 68 37.97 15.80 -16.93
C LYS A 68 37.20 16.23 -18.18
N PHE A 69 35.90 16.36 -18.09
CA PHE A 69 34.96 16.67 -19.18
C PHE A 69 34.99 15.71 -20.38
N VAL A 70 35.71 14.57 -20.28
CA VAL A 70 35.76 13.53 -21.32
C VAL A 70 35.20 12.22 -20.81
N THR A 71 35.71 11.74 -19.67
CA THR A 71 35.31 10.45 -19.10
C THR A 71 33.99 10.56 -18.40
N SER A 72 33.03 9.68 -18.73
CA SER A 72 31.72 9.57 -18.11
C SER A 72 31.66 8.39 -17.14
N PRO A 73 30.64 8.31 -16.24
CA PRO A 73 30.36 7.12 -15.46
C PRO A 73 30.19 5.85 -16.30
N TRP A 74 29.63 5.99 -17.49
CA TRP A 74 29.53 4.89 -18.46
C TRP A 74 30.89 4.35 -18.88
N ASP A 75 31.85 5.22 -19.17
CA ASP A 75 33.19 4.83 -19.60
C ASP A 75 33.94 4.12 -18.48
N ILE A 76 33.80 4.59 -17.24
CA ILE A 76 34.35 3.91 -16.05
C ILE A 76 33.72 2.52 -15.90
N ALA A 77 32.39 2.40 -15.99
CA ALA A 77 31.68 1.13 -15.91
C ALA A 77 32.11 0.16 -17.03
N MET A 78 32.24 0.65 -18.26
CA MET A 78 32.73 -0.12 -19.42
C MET A 78 34.18 -0.61 -19.24
N GLY A 79 35.02 0.22 -18.63
CA GLY A 79 36.41 -0.15 -18.28
C GLY A 79 36.50 -1.23 -17.20
N ILE A 80 35.47 -1.38 -16.35
CA ILE A 80 35.37 -2.45 -15.36
C ILE A 80 34.82 -3.72 -16.01
N HIS A 81 33.58 -3.63 -16.53
CA HIS A 81 32.92 -4.75 -17.19
C HIS A 81 31.73 -4.31 -18.02
N LYS A 82 31.61 -4.79 -19.26
CA LYS A 82 30.52 -4.43 -20.18
C LYS A 82 29.11 -4.66 -19.62
N LYS A 83 28.90 -5.75 -18.86
CA LYS A 83 27.58 -6.02 -18.23
C LYS A 83 27.26 -5.00 -17.13
N LEU A 84 28.27 -4.50 -16.42
CA LEU A 84 28.06 -3.45 -15.41
C LEU A 84 27.54 -2.19 -16.08
N ALA A 85 28.21 -1.70 -17.13
CA ALA A 85 27.75 -0.54 -17.88
C ALA A 85 26.32 -0.71 -18.43
N GLN A 86 26.04 -1.88 -19.06
CA GLN A 86 24.73 -2.20 -19.60
C GLN A 86 23.64 -2.38 -18.54
N GLY A 87 23.98 -2.66 -17.29
CA GLY A 87 23.05 -2.80 -16.17
C GLY A 87 22.88 -1.53 -15.34
N SER A 88 23.79 -0.54 -15.47
CA SER A 88 23.78 0.70 -14.68
C SER A 88 22.93 1.76 -15.35
N LEU A 89 21.93 2.27 -14.63
CA LEU A 89 20.97 3.25 -15.11
C LEU A 89 21.28 4.66 -14.60
N LEU A 90 21.78 4.75 -13.36
CA LEU A 90 22.06 5.99 -12.64
C LEU A 90 23.45 5.94 -12.04
N ALA A 91 24.11 7.07 -11.98
CA ALA A 91 25.33 7.29 -11.20
C ALA A 91 25.09 8.29 -10.08
N HIS A 92 25.70 8.07 -8.91
CA HIS A 92 25.92 9.13 -7.92
C HIS A 92 27.39 9.58 -8.01
N VAL A 93 27.57 10.85 -8.24
CA VAL A 93 28.87 11.53 -8.24
C VAL A 93 28.90 12.42 -7.01
N ASP A 94 29.76 12.08 -6.04
CA ASP A 94 29.84 12.75 -4.72
C ASP A 94 28.48 12.83 -4.00
N GLY A 95 27.66 11.78 -4.19
CA GLY A 95 26.32 11.68 -3.59
C GLY A 95 25.23 12.41 -4.35
N ALA A 96 25.52 13.11 -5.45
CA ALA A 96 24.54 13.76 -6.31
C ALA A 96 24.18 12.88 -7.51
N ASP A 97 22.91 12.93 -7.93
CA ASP A 97 22.41 12.22 -9.09
C ASP A 97 23.04 12.70 -10.39
N TRP A 98 23.48 11.77 -11.24
CA TRP A 98 24.25 12.07 -12.44
C TRP A 98 23.87 11.14 -13.61
N ASP A 99 23.75 11.75 -14.81
CA ASP A 99 23.52 10.98 -16.04
C ASP A 99 24.71 10.06 -16.34
N MET A 100 24.45 8.82 -16.70
CA MET A 100 25.51 7.85 -17.02
C MET A 100 26.46 8.31 -18.13
N ARG A 101 25.98 9.13 -19.06
CA ARG A 101 26.79 9.65 -20.20
C ARG A 101 27.27 11.09 -20.01
N ARG A 102 26.91 11.75 -18.91
CA ARG A 102 27.42 13.08 -18.60
C ARG A 102 28.91 12.99 -18.17
N PRO A 103 29.83 13.72 -18.81
CA PRO A 103 31.23 13.71 -18.42
C PRO A 103 31.43 14.16 -16.96
N LEU A 104 32.45 13.57 -16.31
CA LEU A 104 32.86 13.92 -14.95
C LEU A 104 33.66 15.24 -14.98
N GLU A 105 33.44 16.09 -13.97
CA GLU A 105 33.93 17.45 -13.90
C GLU A 105 35.18 17.61 -13.00
N GLY A 106 35.65 16.52 -12.38
CA GLY A 106 36.82 16.52 -11.49
C GLY A 106 36.99 15.19 -10.77
N ASP A 107 37.94 15.17 -9.82
CA ASP A 107 38.08 14.05 -8.88
C ASP A 107 36.77 13.83 -8.12
N CYS A 108 36.32 12.59 -8.02
CA CYS A 108 34.99 12.30 -7.41
C CYS A 108 34.90 10.88 -6.87
N SER A 109 33.91 10.67 -6.02
CA SER A 109 33.39 9.33 -5.68
C SER A 109 32.26 8.94 -6.65
N LEU A 110 32.23 7.66 -7.08
CA LEU A 110 31.26 7.17 -8.04
C LEU A 110 30.57 5.91 -7.52
N LYS A 111 29.24 5.95 -7.42
CA LYS A 111 28.39 4.79 -7.16
C LYS A 111 27.40 4.60 -8.30
N LEU A 112 27.19 3.34 -8.72
CA LEU A 112 26.31 2.98 -9.85
C LEU A 112 25.10 2.21 -9.35
N PHE A 113 23.95 2.43 -9.98
CA PHE A 113 22.67 1.80 -9.62
C PHE A 113 22.01 1.18 -10.85
N GLY A 114 21.49 -0.02 -10.66
CA GLY A 114 20.71 -0.76 -11.65
C GLY A 114 19.20 -0.65 -11.45
N PHE A 115 18.44 -1.40 -12.24
CA PHE A 115 16.97 -1.42 -12.13
C PHE A 115 16.48 -2.06 -10.82
N ASP A 116 17.26 -2.92 -10.18
CA ASP A 116 16.88 -3.56 -8.91
C ASP A 116 17.01 -2.59 -7.72
N ASP A 117 17.83 -1.55 -7.86
CA ASP A 117 17.99 -0.51 -6.86
C ASP A 117 16.80 0.48 -6.92
N PRO A 118 16.31 0.97 -5.78
CA PRO A 118 15.20 1.94 -5.74
C PRO A 118 15.46 3.19 -6.57
N GLU A 119 16.67 3.76 -6.46
CA GLU A 119 17.09 4.97 -7.16
C GLU A 119 17.16 4.76 -8.69
N GLY A 120 17.71 3.63 -9.12
CA GLY A 120 17.77 3.27 -10.54
C GLY A 120 16.38 3.00 -11.13
N LYS A 121 15.47 2.43 -10.35
CA LYS A 121 14.09 2.20 -10.74
C LYS A 121 13.30 3.50 -10.87
N GLU A 122 13.50 4.44 -9.95
CA GLU A 122 12.88 5.76 -9.97
C GLU A 122 13.29 6.52 -11.23
N LEU A 123 14.59 6.57 -11.53
CA LEU A 123 15.13 7.18 -12.76
C LEU A 123 14.57 6.53 -14.03
N TYR A 124 14.47 5.19 -14.03
CA TYR A 124 13.96 4.45 -15.17
C TYR A 124 12.52 4.85 -15.50
N TRP A 125 11.65 4.92 -14.48
CA TRP A 125 10.27 5.33 -14.65
C TRP A 125 10.13 6.83 -14.92
N HIS A 126 10.97 7.66 -14.32
CA HIS A 126 11.02 9.09 -14.65
C HIS A 126 11.34 9.31 -16.14
N SER A 127 12.35 8.62 -16.67
CA SER A 127 12.68 8.69 -18.10
C SER A 127 11.54 8.12 -18.98
N SER A 128 10.86 7.08 -18.52
CA SER A 128 9.69 6.53 -19.21
C SER A 128 8.49 7.49 -19.21
N ALA A 129 8.37 8.35 -18.20
CA ALA A 129 7.34 9.40 -18.17
C ALA A 129 7.56 10.41 -19.30
N HIS A 130 8.81 10.75 -19.63
CA HIS A 130 9.10 11.60 -20.79
C HIS A 130 8.69 10.95 -22.11
N VAL A 131 8.89 9.63 -22.27
CA VAL A 131 8.39 8.89 -23.44
C VAL A 131 6.86 8.92 -23.55
N LEU A 132 6.17 8.88 -22.41
CA LEU A 132 4.71 9.05 -22.35
C LEU A 132 4.32 10.49 -22.71
N GLY A 133 5.05 11.49 -22.19
CA GLY A 133 4.85 12.89 -22.53
C GLY A 133 4.97 13.14 -24.03
N GLU A 134 6.03 12.67 -24.65
CA GLU A 134 6.25 12.73 -26.10
C GLU A 134 5.09 12.08 -26.87
N ALA A 135 4.63 10.89 -26.43
CA ALA A 135 3.50 10.22 -27.05
C ALA A 135 2.21 11.05 -26.96
N LEU A 136 1.97 11.72 -25.83
CA LEU A 136 0.79 12.60 -25.64
C LEU A 136 0.87 13.87 -26.49
N GLU A 137 2.05 14.50 -26.61
CA GLU A 137 2.25 15.63 -27.52
C GLU A 137 2.00 15.21 -28.97
N LEU A 138 2.58 14.09 -29.42
CA LEU A 138 2.49 13.64 -30.80
C LEU A 138 1.08 13.17 -31.20
N GLU A 139 0.33 12.50 -30.30
CA GLU A 139 -0.99 11.98 -30.62
C GLU A 139 -2.10 13.04 -30.47
N TYR A 140 -1.96 13.94 -29.47
CA TYR A 140 -3.07 14.82 -29.08
C TYR A 140 -2.71 16.30 -29.08
N GLY A 141 -1.47 16.68 -29.34
CA GLY A 141 -1.00 18.05 -29.21
C GLY A 141 -1.19 18.57 -27.77
N ALA A 142 -0.98 17.73 -26.80
CA ALA A 142 -1.24 18.01 -25.39
C ALA A 142 -0.28 19.06 -24.82
N ASP A 143 -0.78 19.94 -23.93
CA ASP A 143 0.10 20.77 -23.11
C ASP A 143 0.52 19.97 -21.88
N LEU A 144 1.81 19.61 -21.86
CA LEU A 144 2.40 18.79 -20.78
C LEU A 144 2.53 19.61 -19.50
N THR A 145 2.23 18.97 -18.36
CA THR A 145 2.38 19.61 -17.05
C THR A 145 3.50 18.96 -16.24
N ILE A 146 3.22 17.86 -15.51
CA ILE A 146 4.18 17.11 -14.70
C ILE A 146 4.04 15.60 -14.93
N GLY A 147 5.16 14.90 -14.89
CA GLY A 147 5.25 13.45 -15.08
C GLY A 147 6.17 12.76 -14.08
N PRO A 148 5.76 12.62 -12.81
CA PRO A 148 6.59 11.95 -11.81
C PRO A 148 6.54 10.43 -11.93
N SER A 149 7.60 9.77 -11.45
CA SER A 149 7.57 8.37 -11.05
C SER A 149 6.67 8.19 -9.82
N ILE A 150 6.12 6.99 -9.67
CA ILE A 150 5.34 6.54 -8.52
C ILE A 150 5.92 5.22 -8.02
N GLU A 151 5.39 4.68 -6.92
CA GLU A 151 5.90 3.45 -6.31
C GLU A 151 6.03 2.29 -7.30
N GLU A 152 5.13 2.19 -8.28
CA GLU A 152 5.19 1.21 -9.36
C GLU A 152 4.71 1.81 -10.69
N GLY A 153 5.66 2.28 -11.49
CA GLY A 153 5.38 2.96 -12.74
C GLY A 153 5.46 4.48 -12.63
N PHE A 154 4.67 5.16 -13.42
CA PHE A 154 4.66 6.62 -13.54
C PHE A 154 3.31 7.09 -14.09
N TYR A 155 3.08 8.40 -14.04
CA TYR A 155 2.01 9.04 -14.80
C TYR A 155 2.52 10.30 -15.49
N TYR A 156 1.73 10.80 -16.43
CA TYR A 156 1.89 12.16 -16.95
C TYR A 156 0.54 12.88 -16.93
N ASP A 157 0.55 14.09 -16.39
CA ASP A 157 -0.60 15.00 -16.42
C ASP A 157 -0.48 15.92 -17.64
N CYS A 158 -1.55 16.01 -18.40
CA CYS A 158 -1.60 16.89 -19.56
C CYS A 158 -2.95 17.62 -19.68
N PHE A 159 -2.92 18.78 -20.31
CA PHE A 159 -4.11 19.56 -20.60
C PHE A 159 -4.52 19.32 -22.05
N LEU A 160 -5.79 18.98 -22.27
CA LEU A 160 -6.40 18.69 -23.57
C LEU A 160 -7.65 19.56 -23.83
N GLY A 161 -7.77 20.72 -23.14
CA GLY A 161 -9.02 21.48 -23.13
C GLY A 161 -10.13 20.67 -22.46
N ASP A 162 -11.28 20.58 -23.11
CA ASP A 162 -12.45 19.84 -22.60
C ASP A 162 -12.42 18.35 -22.96
N ARG A 163 -11.42 17.89 -23.70
CA ARG A 163 -11.29 16.49 -24.12
C ARG A 163 -10.88 15.62 -22.96
N THR A 164 -11.51 14.44 -22.88
CA THR A 164 -11.12 13.36 -21.96
C THR A 164 -10.67 12.16 -22.78
N LEU A 165 -9.71 11.39 -22.26
CA LEU A 165 -9.26 10.15 -22.87
C LEU A 165 -10.03 8.96 -22.27
N SER A 166 -10.46 8.07 -23.15
CA SER A 166 -11.15 6.83 -22.80
C SER A 166 -10.18 5.63 -22.69
N ALA A 167 -10.66 4.52 -22.17
CA ALA A 167 -9.89 3.29 -22.10
C ALA A 167 -9.45 2.75 -23.49
N THR A 168 -10.18 3.07 -24.57
CA THR A 168 -9.81 2.63 -25.92
C THR A 168 -8.62 3.40 -26.48
N GLU A 169 -8.34 4.60 -25.99
CA GLU A 169 -7.22 5.42 -26.46
C GLU A 169 -5.89 5.03 -25.81
N THR A 170 -5.92 4.31 -24.69
CA THR A 170 -4.69 3.82 -24.01
C THR A 170 -3.85 2.92 -24.92
N GLU A 171 -4.49 2.12 -25.78
CA GLU A 171 -3.79 1.26 -26.74
C GLU A 171 -3.04 2.07 -27.82
N GLY A 172 -3.62 3.18 -28.27
CA GLY A 172 -2.98 4.10 -29.23
C GLY A 172 -1.73 4.74 -28.62
N ILE A 173 -1.87 5.26 -27.38
CA ILE A 173 -0.74 5.83 -26.62
C ILE A 173 0.37 4.80 -26.42
N GLN A 174 0.02 3.58 -26.02
CA GLN A 174 1.01 2.50 -25.85
C GLN A 174 1.77 2.20 -27.15
N LYS A 175 1.09 2.06 -28.28
CA LYS A 175 1.71 1.84 -29.59
C LYS A 175 2.67 2.98 -29.96
N ARG A 176 2.30 4.22 -29.65
CA ARG A 176 3.17 5.39 -29.87
C ARG A 176 4.43 5.30 -29.00
N MET A 177 4.29 5.04 -27.70
CA MET A 177 5.44 4.84 -26.82
C MET A 177 6.35 3.71 -27.29
N GLU A 178 5.81 2.57 -27.70
CA GLU A 178 6.59 1.44 -28.25
C GLU A 178 7.35 1.82 -29.52
N LYS A 179 6.80 2.71 -30.36
CA LYS A 179 7.48 3.25 -31.54
C LYS A 179 8.64 4.14 -31.14
N ILE A 180 8.44 5.09 -30.22
CA ILE A 180 9.48 5.98 -29.70
C ILE A 180 10.64 5.16 -29.09
N CYS A 181 10.34 4.12 -28.31
CA CYS A 181 11.37 3.23 -27.77
C CYS A 181 12.23 2.53 -28.86
N LYS A 182 11.63 2.18 -29.99
CA LYS A 182 12.34 1.56 -31.13
C LYS A 182 13.22 2.55 -31.90
N GLU A 183 12.90 3.84 -31.86
CA GLU A 183 13.66 4.89 -32.53
C GLU A 183 14.99 5.19 -31.85
N LYS A 184 15.21 4.73 -30.59
CA LYS A 184 16.43 4.89 -29.83
C LYS A 184 16.84 6.35 -29.65
N GLN A 185 15.87 7.18 -29.33
CA GLN A 185 16.07 8.61 -29.14
C GLN A 185 16.96 8.89 -27.92
N PRO A 186 18.04 9.67 -28.04
CA PRO A 186 18.89 10.03 -26.91
C PRO A 186 18.19 11.05 -26.00
N PHE A 187 18.43 10.95 -24.68
CA PHE A 187 18.13 12.02 -23.75
C PHE A 187 19.29 13.02 -23.75
N GLN A 188 19.02 14.24 -24.20
CA GLN A 188 20.01 15.32 -24.29
C GLN A 188 19.68 16.39 -23.26
N ARG A 189 20.67 16.85 -22.51
CA ARG A 189 20.54 17.83 -21.43
C ARG A 189 21.16 19.18 -21.83
N ILE A 190 20.48 20.25 -21.42
CA ILE A 190 21.03 21.63 -21.47
C ILE A 190 20.77 22.34 -20.13
N GLU A 191 21.57 23.36 -19.87
CA GLU A 191 21.32 24.33 -18.80
C GLU A 191 21.02 25.69 -19.39
N VAL A 192 19.94 26.31 -18.91
CA VAL A 192 19.50 27.62 -19.40
C VAL A 192 19.14 28.54 -18.23
N SER A 193 19.19 29.86 -18.50
CA SER A 193 18.68 30.84 -17.55
C SER A 193 17.17 30.82 -17.49
N ARG A 194 16.57 31.41 -16.44
CA ARG A 194 15.13 31.54 -16.31
C ARG A 194 14.49 32.25 -17.50
N SER A 195 15.12 33.29 -18.06
CA SER A 195 14.62 34.02 -19.24
C SER A 195 14.62 33.15 -20.49
N GLU A 196 15.70 32.37 -20.72
CA GLU A 196 15.79 31.44 -21.84
C GLU A 196 14.75 30.31 -21.73
N ALA A 197 14.52 29.79 -20.52
CA ALA A 197 13.47 28.81 -20.28
C ALA A 197 12.06 29.37 -20.52
N LEU A 198 11.79 30.60 -20.09
CA LEU A 198 10.51 31.28 -20.37
C LEU A 198 10.29 31.49 -21.88
N GLU A 199 11.33 31.83 -22.64
CA GLU A 199 11.27 31.93 -24.10
C GLU A 199 10.94 30.57 -24.73
N MET A 200 11.61 29.49 -24.27
CA MET A 200 11.44 28.14 -24.80
C MET A 200 10.03 27.59 -24.56
N PHE A 201 9.44 27.86 -23.40
CA PHE A 201 8.14 27.30 -22.98
C PHE A 201 6.97 28.31 -23.02
N GLN A 202 7.13 29.46 -23.69
CA GLN A 202 6.17 30.58 -23.68
C GLN A 202 4.72 30.19 -24.05
N GLU A 203 4.54 29.14 -24.86
CA GLU A 203 3.22 28.67 -25.32
C GLU A 203 2.53 27.73 -24.32
N ASN A 204 3.28 27.21 -23.34
CA ASN A 204 2.74 26.32 -22.31
C ASN A 204 2.59 27.05 -20.99
N LYS A 205 1.36 27.53 -20.68
CA LYS A 205 1.07 28.29 -19.47
C LYS A 205 1.47 27.59 -18.17
N PHE A 206 1.39 26.27 -18.12
CA PHE A 206 1.75 25.48 -16.93
C PHE A 206 3.26 25.49 -16.69
N LYS A 207 4.06 25.33 -17.75
CA LYS A 207 5.51 25.43 -17.66
C LYS A 207 5.96 26.86 -17.33
N VAL A 208 5.30 27.87 -17.94
CA VAL A 208 5.56 29.28 -17.61
C VAL A 208 5.26 29.55 -16.12
N GLU A 209 4.15 29.04 -15.56
CA GLU A 209 3.84 29.18 -14.13
C GLU A 209 4.91 28.51 -13.27
N LEU A 210 5.35 27.28 -13.62
CA LEU A 210 6.39 26.57 -12.87
C LEU A 210 7.72 27.35 -12.88
N ILE A 211 8.16 27.80 -14.04
CA ILE A 211 9.43 28.57 -14.21
C ILE A 211 9.34 29.90 -13.47
N SER A 212 8.19 30.59 -13.53
CA SER A 212 7.98 31.89 -12.89
C SER A 212 8.07 31.83 -11.35
N ASN A 213 7.83 30.66 -10.76
CA ASN A 213 7.95 30.45 -9.32
C ASN A 213 9.39 30.10 -8.86
N LEU A 214 10.34 29.91 -9.80
CA LEU A 214 11.74 29.70 -9.47
C LEU A 214 12.46 31.02 -9.20
N PRO A 215 13.54 31.04 -8.39
CA PRO A 215 14.36 32.22 -8.20
C PRO A 215 14.90 32.79 -9.53
N GLU A 216 15.11 34.10 -9.61
CA GLU A 216 15.62 34.75 -10.82
C GLU A 216 17.00 34.24 -11.28
N GLU A 217 17.85 33.90 -10.33
CA GLU A 217 19.21 33.41 -10.55
C GLU A 217 19.29 31.90 -10.75
N ALA A 218 18.14 31.19 -10.78
CA ALA A 218 18.13 29.73 -10.90
C ALA A 218 18.64 29.28 -12.26
N THR A 219 19.62 28.37 -12.25
CA THR A 219 19.98 27.59 -13.43
C THR A 219 18.95 26.48 -13.62
N ILE A 220 18.36 26.40 -14.80
CA ILE A 220 17.27 25.50 -15.12
C ILE A 220 17.78 24.46 -16.11
N SER A 221 17.62 23.19 -15.78
CA SER A 221 17.90 22.10 -16.72
C SER A 221 16.68 21.75 -17.54
N CYS A 222 16.92 21.50 -18.82
CA CYS A 222 15.92 20.99 -19.75
C CYS A 222 16.47 19.74 -20.45
N TYR A 223 15.58 18.81 -20.75
CA TYR A 223 15.93 17.60 -21.48
C TYR A 223 15.11 17.47 -22.75
N ARG A 224 15.78 16.99 -23.79
CA ARG A 224 15.18 16.65 -25.07
C ARG A 224 15.16 15.15 -25.26
N CYS A 225 14.04 14.62 -25.72
CA CYS A 225 13.86 13.26 -26.20
C CYS A 225 13.11 13.33 -27.52
N GLY A 226 13.77 13.04 -28.64
CA GLY A 226 13.19 13.22 -29.96
C GLY A 226 12.70 14.65 -30.22
N PRO A 227 11.42 14.85 -30.58
CA PRO A 227 10.83 16.19 -30.75
C PRO A 227 10.42 16.85 -29.44
N MET A 228 10.26 16.09 -28.37
CA MET A 228 9.85 16.63 -27.07
C MET A 228 11.02 17.30 -26.36
N VAL A 229 10.80 18.51 -25.87
CA VAL A 229 11.70 19.21 -24.94
C VAL A 229 10.91 19.52 -23.67
N ASP A 230 11.43 19.13 -22.52
CA ASP A 230 10.76 19.32 -21.24
C ASP A 230 11.64 19.95 -20.18
N LEU A 231 10.98 20.68 -19.26
CA LEU A 231 11.57 21.20 -18.04
C LEU A 231 11.77 20.06 -17.06
N CYS A 232 13.03 19.70 -16.78
CA CYS A 232 13.33 18.54 -15.94
C CYS A 232 14.66 18.67 -15.24
N ARG A 233 14.73 18.21 -14.00
CA ARG A 233 15.99 18.17 -13.23
C ARG A 233 16.92 17.05 -13.68
N GLY A 234 16.35 15.99 -14.27
CA GLY A 234 17.08 14.76 -14.56
C GLY A 234 17.51 14.02 -13.29
N PRO A 235 18.46 13.08 -13.37
CA PRO A 235 19.02 12.55 -14.63
C PRO A 235 18.07 11.63 -15.39
N HIS A 236 18.53 11.14 -16.57
CA HIS A 236 17.75 10.26 -17.45
C HIS A 236 18.55 9.07 -17.95
N LEU A 237 17.82 8.09 -18.52
CA LEU A 237 18.41 6.99 -19.28
C LEU A 237 19.25 7.52 -20.47
N PRO A 238 20.26 6.79 -20.94
CA PRO A 238 21.04 7.21 -22.11
C PRO A 238 20.22 7.42 -23.38
N ASP A 239 19.24 6.56 -23.63
CA ASP A 239 18.32 6.64 -24.75
C ASP A 239 17.05 5.79 -24.49
N THR A 240 16.01 5.95 -25.31
CA THR A 240 14.72 5.25 -25.16
C THR A 240 14.80 3.76 -25.45
N ALA A 241 15.87 3.25 -26.08
CA ALA A 241 16.02 1.81 -26.34
C ALA A 241 16.25 0.95 -25.08
N TRP A 242 16.54 1.59 -23.94
CA TRP A 242 16.60 0.90 -22.64
C TRP A 242 15.22 0.45 -22.17
N ILE A 243 14.17 1.10 -22.61
CA ILE A 243 12.78 0.75 -22.31
C ILE A 243 12.34 -0.37 -23.27
N LYS A 244 12.25 -1.60 -22.76
CA LYS A 244 11.95 -2.79 -23.60
C LYS A 244 10.48 -3.14 -23.69
N THR A 245 9.72 -2.80 -22.68
CA THR A 245 8.29 -3.12 -22.62
C THR A 245 7.50 -1.97 -22.01
N VAL A 246 6.32 -1.73 -22.54
CA VAL A 246 5.41 -0.65 -22.15
C VAL A 246 4.02 -1.22 -21.88
N ALA A 247 3.34 -0.73 -20.86
CA ALA A 247 1.92 -0.93 -20.64
C ALA A 247 1.29 0.38 -20.17
N VAL A 248 0.29 0.88 -20.90
CA VAL A 248 -0.54 2.02 -20.47
C VAL A 248 -1.75 1.46 -19.74
N ASN A 249 -1.88 1.79 -18.45
CA ASN A 249 -2.82 1.12 -17.56
C ASN A 249 -4.21 1.75 -17.58
N GLN A 250 -4.27 3.07 -17.44
CA GLN A 250 -5.54 3.80 -17.36
C GLN A 250 -5.35 5.30 -17.56
N CYS A 251 -6.48 5.98 -17.87
CA CYS A 251 -6.59 7.42 -17.86
C CYS A 251 -7.56 7.84 -16.74
N SER A 252 -7.29 8.96 -16.08
CA SER A 252 -8.16 9.54 -15.06
C SER A 252 -8.19 11.06 -15.18
N ARG A 253 -9.17 11.69 -14.54
CA ARG A 253 -9.21 13.17 -14.39
C ARG A 253 -8.33 13.59 -13.23
N ALA A 254 -7.65 14.70 -13.40
CA ALA A 254 -6.92 15.42 -12.37
C ALA A 254 -7.22 16.91 -12.50
N HIS A 255 -6.68 17.74 -11.61
CA HIS A 255 -6.73 19.20 -11.71
C HIS A 255 -5.34 19.76 -11.45
N TRP A 256 -5.04 20.90 -12.07
CA TRP A 256 -3.77 21.55 -11.88
C TRP A 256 -3.50 21.83 -10.40
N ARG A 257 -2.34 21.38 -9.89
CA ARG A 257 -1.94 21.46 -8.46
C ARG A 257 -2.94 20.83 -7.48
N ALA A 258 -3.70 19.84 -7.92
CA ALA A 258 -4.77 19.20 -7.15
C ALA A 258 -5.89 20.15 -6.67
N ASP A 259 -6.03 21.31 -7.29
CA ASP A 259 -7.03 22.32 -6.97
C ASP A 259 -8.21 22.21 -7.95
N VAL A 260 -9.37 21.80 -7.45
CA VAL A 260 -10.59 21.58 -8.26
C VAL A 260 -11.14 22.85 -8.93
N THR A 261 -10.67 24.02 -8.51
CA THR A 261 -11.05 25.32 -9.13
C THR A 261 -10.17 25.68 -10.32
N LYS A 262 -9.08 24.94 -10.54
CA LYS A 262 -8.13 25.12 -11.65
C LYS A 262 -8.44 24.19 -12.82
N GLU A 263 -7.66 24.32 -13.89
CA GLU A 263 -7.85 23.59 -15.13
C GLU A 263 -7.94 22.08 -14.90
N PRO A 264 -8.95 21.43 -15.54
CA PRO A 264 -9.02 19.98 -15.56
C PRO A 264 -7.89 19.41 -16.41
N LEU A 265 -7.22 18.40 -15.89
CA LEU A 265 -6.14 17.67 -16.55
C LEU A 265 -6.56 16.23 -16.81
N VAL A 266 -5.93 15.64 -17.82
CA VAL A 266 -5.97 14.20 -18.04
C VAL A 266 -4.68 13.60 -17.48
N ARG A 267 -4.82 12.63 -16.59
CA ARG A 267 -3.71 11.86 -16.02
C ARG A 267 -3.67 10.50 -16.66
N VAL A 268 -2.55 10.17 -17.30
CA VAL A 268 -2.32 8.86 -17.94
C VAL A 268 -1.29 8.08 -17.13
N TYR A 269 -1.67 6.89 -16.66
CA TYR A 269 -0.80 5.99 -15.92
C TYR A 269 -0.18 4.95 -16.81
N ALA A 270 1.12 4.71 -16.66
CA ALA A 270 1.84 3.69 -17.40
C ALA A 270 2.92 3.02 -16.55
N VAL A 271 3.39 1.88 -17.01
CA VAL A 271 4.51 1.15 -16.43
C VAL A 271 5.39 0.60 -17.55
N THR A 272 6.70 0.58 -17.30
CA THR A 272 7.70 0.05 -18.24
C THR A 272 8.69 -0.84 -17.52
N PHE A 273 9.30 -1.78 -18.26
CA PHE A 273 10.33 -2.66 -17.70
C PHE A 273 11.48 -2.87 -18.70
N PRO A 274 12.72 -3.13 -18.20
CA PRO A 274 13.88 -3.40 -19.02
C PRO A 274 13.86 -4.77 -19.69
N ASP A 275 12.94 -5.65 -19.32
CA ASP A 275 12.77 -6.96 -19.98
C ASP A 275 11.30 -7.44 -19.99
N LYS A 276 11.05 -8.47 -20.83
CA LYS A 276 9.70 -9.03 -21.01
C LYS A 276 9.22 -9.89 -19.83
N LYS A 277 10.14 -10.47 -19.06
CA LYS A 277 9.80 -11.34 -17.93
C LYS A 277 9.19 -10.52 -16.80
N LEU A 278 9.83 -9.40 -16.42
CA LEU A 278 9.30 -8.47 -15.41
C LEU A 278 7.92 -7.93 -15.81
N MET A 279 7.70 -7.59 -17.08
CA MET A 279 6.39 -7.19 -17.58
C MET A 279 5.35 -8.31 -17.46
N ALA A 280 5.72 -9.56 -17.77
CA ALA A 280 4.81 -10.70 -17.64
C ALA A 280 4.45 -10.97 -16.17
N GLU A 281 5.42 -10.90 -15.28
CA GLU A 281 5.21 -11.02 -13.82
C GLU A 281 4.30 -9.91 -13.29
N TYR A 282 4.52 -8.66 -13.73
CA TYR A 282 3.66 -7.53 -13.41
C TYR A 282 2.20 -7.77 -13.87
N LYS A 283 2.00 -8.16 -15.13
CA LYS A 283 0.65 -8.42 -15.67
C LYS A 283 -0.05 -9.54 -14.93
N LEU A 284 0.66 -10.64 -14.64
CA LEU A 284 0.10 -11.75 -13.86
C LEU A 284 -0.33 -11.28 -12.46
N ARG A 285 0.51 -10.48 -11.79
CA ARG A 285 0.20 -9.93 -10.46
C ARG A 285 -1.01 -9.00 -10.49
N ILE A 286 -1.15 -8.15 -11.51
CA ILE A 286 -2.32 -7.28 -11.68
C ILE A 286 -3.60 -8.09 -11.94
N GLU A 287 -3.52 -9.14 -12.75
CA GLU A 287 -4.66 -10.04 -12.98
C GLU A 287 -5.08 -10.78 -11.70
N GLU A 288 -4.10 -11.28 -10.95
CA GLU A 288 -4.38 -11.90 -9.66
C GLU A 288 -4.96 -10.90 -8.65
N ALA A 289 -4.46 -9.66 -8.62
CA ALA A 289 -5.01 -8.59 -7.77
C ALA A 289 -6.48 -8.29 -8.12
N LYS A 290 -6.84 -8.24 -9.40
CA LYS A 290 -8.23 -8.05 -9.84
C LYS A 290 -9.15 -9.20 -9.39
N LYS A 291 -8.69 -10.45 -9.46
CA LYS A 291 -9.45 -11.62 -8.99
C LYS A 291 -9.65 -11.61 -7.47
N ARG A 292 -8.72 -10.99 -6.72
CA ARG A 292 -8.75 -10.90 -5.26
C ARG A 292 -9.44 -9.65 -4.74
N ASP A 293 -9.97 -8.78 -5.61
CA ASP A 293 -10.66 -7.56 -5.20
C ASP A 293 -11.76 -7.89 -4.18
N HIS A 294 -11.65 -7.29 -2.98
CA HIS A 294 -12.59 -7.54 -1.88
C HIS A 294 -14.04 -7.21 -2.23
N ARG A 295 -14.28 -6.30 -3.18
CA ARG A 295 -15.63 -5.95 -3.64
C ARG A 295 -16.24 -7.09 -4.45
N LEU A 296 -15.44 -7.73 -5.30
CA LEU A 296 -15.86 -8.88 -6.09
C LEU A 296 -16.10 -10.10 -5.20
N ILE A 297 -15.14 -10.42 -4.34
CA ILE A 297 -15.25 -11.54 -3.40
C ILE A 297 -16.40 -11.30 -2.41
N GLY A 298 -16.54 -10.06 -1.92
CA GLY A 298 -17.61 -9.65 -1.01
C GLY A 298 -19.00 -9.91 -1.59
N LEU A 299 -19.18 -9.61 -2.88
CA LEU A 299 -20.42 -9.90 -3.58
C LEU A 299 -20.62 -11.43 -3.76
N GLN A 300 -19.59 -12.14 -4.23
CA GLN A 300 -19.66 -13.58 -4.51
C GLN A 300 -19.92 -14.43 -3.25
N GLN A 301 -19.36 -14.03 -2.11
CA GLN A 301 -19.50 -14.73 -0.84
C GLN A 301 -20.60 -14.15 0.06
N GLU A 302 -21.37 -13.17 -0.43
CA GLU A 302 -22.45 -12.52 0.32
C GLU A 302 -21.95 -11.91 1.64
N LEU A 303 -20.81 -11.21 1.60
CA LEU A 303 -20.22 -10.64 2.80
C LEU A 303 -20.77 -9.24 3.09
N PHE A 304 -20.87 -8.38 2.07
CA PHE A 304 -21.30 -7.00 2.22
C PHE A 304 -21.73 -6.37 0.89
N PHE A 305 -22.39 -5.20 0.97
CA PHE A 305 -22.69 -4.36 -0.20
C PHE A 305 -22.70 -2.89 0.17
N PHE A 306 -22.64 -2.02 -0.85
CA PHE A 306 -22.82 -0.57 -0.74
C PHE A 306 -24.11 -0.15 -1.42
N HIS A 307 -24.74 0.89 -0.90
CA HIS A 307 -25.99 1.42 -1.45
C HIS A 307 -25.98 2.93 -1.57
N THR A 308 -26.66 3.47 -2.59
CA THR A 308 -26.71 4.91 -2.88
C THR A 308 -27.37 5.74 -1.76
N LEU A 309 -28.22 5.14 -0.93
CA LEU A 309 -28.83 5.80 0.22
C LEU A 309 -27.86 5.99 1.39
N SER A 310 -26.71 5.31 1.40
CA SER A 310 -25.68 5.47 2.43
C SER A 310 -24.27 5.43 1.78
N PRO A 311 -23.91 6.46 0.99
CA PRO A 311 -22.68 6.47 0.25
C PRO A 311 -21.47 6.51 1.20
N GLY A 312 -20.52 5.59 1.00
CA GLY A 312 -19.35 5.44 1.85
C GLY A 312 -19.59 4.70 3.17
N SER A 313 -20.77 4.11 3.36
CA SER A 313 -21.07 3.25 4.51
C SER A 313 -21.49 1.86 4.04
N CYS A 314 -20.85 0.85 4.57
CA CYS A 314 -21.05 -0.54 4.17
C CYS A 314 -22.19 -1.21 4.94
N PHE A 315 -22.97 -2.04 4.25
CA PHE A 315 -23.92 -2.97 4.83
C PHE A 315 -23.29 -4.35 4.88
N PHE A 316 -23.03 -4.87 6.08
CA PHE A 316 -22.54 -6.23 6.27
C PHE A 316 -23.70 -7.22 6.30
N LEU A 317 -23.67 -8.21 5.41
CA LEU A 317 -24.60 -9.34 5.37
C LEU A 317 -24.26 -10.37 6.46
N PRO A 318 -25.10 -11.37 6.73
CA PRO A 318 -24.86 -12.33 7.81
C PRO A 318 -23.49 -12.99 7.75
N GLN A 319 -22.98 -13.35 6.57
CA GLN A 319 -21.66 -13.97 6.45
C GLN A 319 -20.54 -12.96 6.76
N GLY A 320 -20.64 -11.73 6.26
CA GLY A 320 -19.67 -10.68 6.57
C GLY A 320 -19.70 -10.27 8.04
N ALA A 321 -20.88 -10.19 8.66
CA ALA A 321 -21.04 -9.88 10.08
C ALA A 321 -20.34 -10.91 10.99
N LYS A 322 -20.36 -12.21 10.61
CA LYS A 322 -19.62 -13.25 11.34
C LYS A 322 -18.12 -12.97 11.36
N VAL A 323 -17.51 -12.66 10.20
CA VAL A 323 -16.08 -12.32 10.09
C VAL A 323 -15.77 -11.03 10.85
N TYR A 324 -16.59 -9.99 10.67
CA TYR A 324 -16.42 -8.70 11.33
C TYR A 324 -16.41 -8.83 12.87
N ASN A 325 -17.40 -9.54 13.41
CA ASN A 325 -17.47 -9.77 14.85
C ASN A 325 -16.33 -10.65 15.34
N LYS A 326 -15.89 -11.64 14.55
CA LYS A 326 -14.76 -12.50 14.93
C LYS A 326 -13.44 -11.74 14.98
N LEU A 327 -13.23 -10.74 14.12
CA LEU A 327 -12.07 -9.83 14.21
C LEU A 327 -12.11 -9.03 15.52
N MET A 328 -13.28 -8.49 15.90
CA MET A 328 -13.42 -7.76 17.16
C MET A 328 -13.26 -8.67 18.39
N GLU A 329 -13.79 -9.90 18.33
CA GLU A 329 -13.60 -10.90 19.41
C GLU A 329 -12.12 -11.22 19.59
N PHE A 330 -11.37 -11.41 18.50
CA PHE A 330 -9.93 -11.66 18.54
C PHE A 330 -9.18 -10.49 19.19
N MET A 331 -9.53 -9.26 18.85
CA MET A 331 -8.90 -8.08 19.50
C MET A 331 -9.28 -7.97 20.98
N ARG A 332 -10.51 -8.37 21.39
CA ARG A 332 -10.90 -8.43 22.79
C ARG A 332 -10.11 -9.45 23.59
N GLU A 333 -9.76 -10.60 22.97
CA GLU A 333 -8.81 -11.55 23.59
C GLU A 333 -7.47 -10.87 23.87
N LYS A 334 -6.95 -10.09 22.91
CA LYS A 334 -5.70 -9.32 23.07
C LYS A 334 -5.84 -8.19 24.11
N TYR A 335 -6.98 -7.53 24.17
CA TYR A 335 -7.23 -6.53 25.19
C TYR A 335 -7.16 -7.13 26.60
N TRP A 336 -7.73 -8.30 26.79
CA TRP A 336 -7.64 -9.03 28.04
C TRP A 336 -6.19 -9.41 28.40
N GLU A 337 -5.43 -9.93 27.44
CA GLU A 337 -4.03 -10.34 27.63
C GLU A 337 -3.11 -9.15 27.98
N TYR A 338 -3.38 -7.99 27.42
CA TYR A 338 -2.58 -6.76 27.58
C TYR A 338 -3.20 -5.74 28.55
N GLU A 339 -4.20 -6.15 29.34
CA GLU A 339 -4.84 -5.35 30.39
C GLU A 339 -5.43 -4.03 29.87
N TYR A 340 -6.15 -4.06 28.75
CA TYR A 340 -6.97 -2.94 28.27
C TYR A 340 -8.39 -3.04 28.79
N ASP A 341 -8.94 -1.91 29.26
CA ASP A 341 -10.34 -1.77 29.63
C ASP A 341 -11.13 -1.31 28.40
N GLU A 342 -12.10 -2.14 27.94
CA GLU A 342 -13.00 -1.73 26.86
C GLU A 342 -14.05 -0.76 27.39
N VAL A 343 -14.18 0.39 26.70
CA VAL A 343 -15.14 1.45 27.05
C VAL A 343 -16.04 1.77 25.85
N ILE A 344 -17.14 2.46 26.12
CA ILE A 344 -18.08 2.92 25.09
C ILE A 344 -18.29 4.42 25.26
N THR A 345 -18.04 5.19 24.22
CA THR A 345 -18.23 6.64 24.19
C THR A 345 -19.39 7.03 23.27
N PRO A 346 -20.07 8.17 23.53
CA PRO A 346 -21.14 8.66 22.64
C PRO A 346 -20.66 8.89 21.21
N ASN A 347 -21.59 8.78 20.25
CA ASN A 347 -21.29 9.07 18.82
C ASN A 347 -21.48 10.54 18.48
N VAL A 348 -22.35 11.25 19.21
CA VAL A 348 -22.71 12.65 18.98
C VAL A 348 -22.28 13.49 20.16
N TYR A 349 -21.59 14.57 19.88
CA TYR A 349 -21.11 15.53 20.87
C TYR A 349 -21.48 16.97 20.49
N ASN A 350 -21.64 17.84 21.50
CA ASN A 350 -21.64 19.26 21.29
C ASN A 350 -20.29 19.70 20.66
N PHE A 351 -20.34 20.62 19.72
CA PHE A 351 -19.18 21.02 18.93
C PHE A 351 -18.07 21.66 19.77
N ASP A 352 -18.37 22.13 20.98
CA ASP A 352 -17.38 22.69 21.93
C ASP A 352 -16.30 21.65 22.34
N LEU A 353 -16.63 20.35 22.32
CA LEU A 353 -15.62 19.30 22.52
C LEU A 353 -14.52 19.37 21.45
N TRP A 354 -14.92 19.62 20.21
CA TRP A 354 -14.01 19.70 19.06
C TRP A 354 -13.21 21.01 19.04
N LYS A 355 -13.76 22.09 19.58
CA LYS A 355 -13.02 23.35 19.81
C LYS A 355 -11.97 23.12 20.91
N THR A 356 -12.35 22.50 22.00
CA THR A 356 -11.43 22.18 23.11
C THR A 356 -10.27 21.30 22.63
N SER A 357 -10.54 20.23 21.92
CA SER A 357 -9.51 19.30 21.42
C SER A 357 -8.67 19.86 20.27
N GLY A 358 -9.11 20.93 19.58
CA GLY A 358 -8.42 21.51 18.43
C GLY A 358 -8.87 20.95 17.08
N HIS A 359 -9.70 19.91 17.05
CA HIS A 359 -10.20 19.33 15.80
C HIS A 359 -11.00 20.33 14.97
N ALA A 360 -11.74 21.23 15.61
CA ALA A 360 -12.51 22.27 14.91
C ALA A 360 -11.64 23.19 14.04
N ALA A 361 -10.38 23.43 14.41
CA ALA A 361 -9.46 24.28 13.66
C ALA A 361 -8.75 23.56 12.50
N HIS A 362 -8.46 22.26 12.67
CA HIS A 362 -7.58 21.52 11.75
C HIS A 362 -8.28 20.38 11.00
N TYR A 363 -9.53 20.06 11.37
CA TYR A 363 -10.24 18.88 10.85
C TYR A 363 -11.72 19.09 10.54
N LYS A 364 -12.22 20.33 10.60
CA LYS A 364 -13.67 20.64 10.47
C LYS A 364 -14.26 20.16 9.14
N GLU A 365 -13.54 20.29 8.05
CA GLU A 365 -14.00 19.86 6.71
C GLU A 365 -14.26 18.36 6.61
N ASN A 366 -13.55 17.57 7.43
CA ASN A 366 -13.70 16.13 7.50
C ASN A 366 -14.74 15.67 8.55
N MET A 367 -15.50 16.58 9.15
CA MET A 367 -16.50 16.26 10.17
C MET A 367 -17.93 16.44 9.65
N PHE A 368 -18.82 15.56 10.07
CA PHE A 368 -20.25 15.77 9.94
C PHE A 368 -20.74 16.60 11.13
N SER A 369 -21.26 17.80 10.86
CA SER A 369 -21.88 18.67 11.87
C SER A 369 -23.30 19.04 11.49
N PHE A 370 -24.12 19.34 12.49
CA PHE A 370 -25.54 19.67 12.36
C PHE A 370 -26.04 20.43 13.60
N ASP A 371 -27.08 21.22 13.44
CA ASP A 371 -27.66 21.99 14.53
C ASP A 371 -28.78 21.23 15.26
N VAL A 372 -28.73 21.24 16.59
CA VAL A 372 -29.80 20.74 17.48
C VAL A 372 -30.10 21.80 18.51
N GLU A 373 -31.37 22.23 18.64
CA GLU A 373 -31.82 23.21 19.64
C GLU A 373 -30.93 24.47 19.74
N LYS A 374 -30.50 25.00 18.58
CA LYS A 374 -29.62 26.19 18.43
C LYS A 374 -28.16 25.99 18.86
N ALA A 375 -27.74 24.78 19.08
CA ALA A 375 -26.34 24.42 19.34
C ALA A 375 -25.79 23.55 18.22
N GLU A 376 -24.53 23.76 17.81
CA GLU A 376 -23.84 22.91 16.84
C GLU A 376 -23.40 21.60 17.51
N PHE A 377 -23.70 20.49 16.87
CA PHE A 377 -23.27 19.14 17.26
C PHE A 377 -22.47 18.50 16.12
N GLY A 378 -21.66 17.49 16.44
CA GLY A 378 -20.93 16.74 15.45
C GLY A 378 -20.89 15.24 15.77
N LEU A 379 -20.86 14.44 14.70
CA LEU A 379 -20.52 13.03 14.81
C LEU A 379 -19.00 12.89 15.08
N LYS A 380 -18.62 11.99 15.98
CA LYS A 380 -17.20 11.81 16.31
C LYS A 380 -16.39 11.26 15.14
N PRO A 381 -15.32 11.95 14.71
CA PRO A 381 -14.36 11.44 13.73
C PRO A 381 -13.23 10.63 14.38
N MET A 382 -13.06 10.75 15.72
CA MET A 382 -12.05 10.12 16.57
C MET A 382 -12.60 9.89 17.98
N ASN A 383 -12.03 8.92 18.72
CA ASN A 383 -12.46 8.60 20.09
C ASN A 383 -11.67 9.39 21.16
N CYS A 384 -10.48 9.91 20.83
CA CYS A 384 -9.55 10.51 21.79
C CYS A 384 -10.16 11.62 22.67
N PRO A 385 -10.98 12.58 22.18
CA PRO A 385 -11.59 13.57 23.05
C PRO A 385 -12.57 12.97 24.07
N GLY A 386 -13.30 11.92 23.67
CA GLY A 386 -14.20 11.19 24.58
C GLY A 386 -13.43 10.52 25.72
N HIS A 387 -12.30 9.87 25.41
CA HIS A 387 -11.44 9.25 26.42
C HIS A 387 -10.79 10.29 27.35
N CYS A 388 -10.44 11.49 26.82
CA CYS A 388 -9.98 12.61 27.65
C CYS A 388 -11.06 13.04 28.68
N VAL A 389 -12.32 13.14 28.26
CA VAL A 389 -13.44 13.44 29.16
C VAL A 389 -13.60 12.34 30.23
N MET A 390 -13.48 11.06 29.83
CA MET A 390 -13.54 9.92 30.77
C MET A 390 -12.39 9.95 31.80
N PHE A 391 -11.16 10.24 31.35
CA PHE A 391 -10.00 10.38 32.24
C PHE A 391 -10.23 11.53 33.26
N GLY A 392 -10.66 12.69 32.76
CA GLY A 392 -10.88 13.90 33.54
C GLY A 392 -12.12 13.88 34.44
N ASN A 393 -12.98 12.86 34.35
CA ASN A 393 -14.24 12.78 35.11
C ASN A 393 -14.04 12.77 36.66
N ARG A 394 -12.88 12.33 37.14
CA ARG A 394 -12.49 12.35 38.54
C ARG A 394 -10.97 12.55 38.72
N LYS A 395 -10.55 12.90 39.92
CA LYS A 395 -9.13 12.89 40.27
C LYS A 395 -8.54 11.48 40.18
N ARG A 396 -7.38 11.35 39.55
CA ARG A 396 -6.64 10.10 39.39
C ARG A 396 -5.40 10.07 40.22
N SER A 397 -4.99 8.88 40.67
CA SER A 397 -3.71 8.66 41.35
C SER A 397 -2.69 8.10 40.35
N PHE A 398 -1.39 8.39 40.58
CA PHE A 398 -0.30 7.76 39.83
C PHE A 398 -0.34 6.23 39.82
N ARG A 399 -0.96 5.61 40.84
CA ARG A 399 -1.14 4.16 40.96
C ARG A 399 -2.15 3.59 39.96
N GLU A 400 -2.98 4.43 39.39
CA GLU A 400 -3.95 4.01 38.32
C GLU A 400 -3.33 4.07 36.92
N LEU A 401 -2.09 4.53 36.80
CA LEU A 401 -1.37 4.64 35.53
C LEU A 401 -0.36 3.48 35.38
N PRO A 402 -0.22 2.90 34.19
CA PRO A 402 -0.89 3.28 32.94
C PRO A 402 -2.36 2.86 32.92
N MET A 403 -3.24 3.75 32.43
CA MET A 403 -4.66 3.46 32.18
C MET A 403 -4.85 3.27 30.67
N ARG A 404 -5.31 2.08 30.26
CA ARG A 404 -5.45 1.70 28.85
C ARG A 404 -6.94 1.56 28.49
N LEU A 405 -7.50 2.59 27.84
CA LEU A 405 -8.91 2.60 27.42
C LEU A 405 -9.01 2.22 25.94
N ALA A 406 -9.75 1.15 25.64
CA ALA A 406 -10.01 0.70 24.28
C ALA A 406 -11.48 0.90 23.89
N ASP A 407 -11.76 1.36 22.67
CA ASP A 407 -13.12 1.61 22.20
C ASP A 407 -13.27 1.21 20.72
N PHE A 408 -14.12 0.22 20.44
CA PHE A 408 -14.59 -0.05 19.08
C PHE A 408 -15.65 0.97 18.62
N GLY A 409 -15.50 2.22 19.06
CA GLY A 409 -16.42 3.30 18.74
C GLY A 409 -16.61 3.49 17.24
N VAL A 410 -17.87 3.69 16.84
CA VAL A 410 -18.21 4.00 15.45
C VAL A 410 -17.76 5.43 15.14
N LEU A 411 -16.91 5.58 14.14
CA LEU A 411 -16.34 6.85 13.70
C LEU A 411 -16.97 7.27 12.37
N HIS A 412 -17.07 8.58 12.16
CA HIS A 412 -17.65 9.18 10.97
C HIS A 412 -16.73 10.24 10.41
N ARG A 413 -16.30 10.09 9.14
CA ARG A 413 -15.47 11.07 8.44
C ARG A 413 -16.14 11.50 7.15
N ASN A 414 -16.23 12.79 6.92
CA ASN A 414 -16.79 13.36 5.68
C ASN A 414 -15.77 13.26 4.54
N GLU A 415 -15.44 12.02 4.17
CA GLU A 415 -14.54 11.75 3.05
C GLU A 415 -15.17 12.20 1.73
N PHE A 416 -14.35 12.73 0.85
CA PHE A 416 -14.78 13.14 -0.50
C PHE A 416 -15.32 11.92 -1.27
N SER A 417 -16.41 12.10 -2.02
CA SER A 417 -17.06 11.00 -2.75
C SER A 417 -16.11 10.31 -3.74
N GLY A 418 -15.26 11.08 -4.42
CA GLY A 418 -14.26 10.56 -5.36
C GLY A 418 -13.08 9.82 -4.72
N ALA A 419 -12.90 9.95 -3.41
CA ALA A 419 -11.84 9.26 -2.66
C ALA A 419 -12.33 7.92 -2.07
N LEU A 420 -13.64 7.65 -2.08
CA LEU A 420 -14.20 6.42 -1.53
C LEU A 420 -13.77 5.20 -2.34
N HIS A 421 -13.32 4.13 -1.64
CA HIS A 421 -12.84 2.93 -2.32
C HIS A 421 -13.14 1.66 -1.53
N GLY A 422 -14.24 0.98 -1.87
CA GLY A 422 -14.67 -0.24 -1.19
C GLY A 422 -14.67 -0.08 0.33
N LEU A 423 -14.13 -1.06 1.05
CA LEU A 423 -13.96 -1.00 2.50
C LEU A 423 -12.66 -0.32 2.95
N THR A 424 -11.74 -0.01 2.02
CA THR A 424 -10.46 0.59 2.37
C THR A 424 -10.54 2.09 2.66
N ARG A 425 -11.55 2.78 2.11
CA ARG A 425 -11.84 4.19 2.41
C ARG A 425 -13.34 4.45 2.44
N VAL A 426 -13.86 4.61 3.64
CA VAL A 426 -15.27 4.71 3.96
C VAL A 426 -15.56 5.94 4.80
N ARG A 427 -16.84 6.32 4.92
CA ARG A 427 -17.31 7.43 5.77
C ARG A 427 -17.71 6.97 7.17
N ARG A 428 -18.15 5.72 7.33
CA ARG A 428 -18.48 5.10 8.61
C ARG A 428 -17.60 3.88 8.82
N PHE A 429 -16.90 3.80 9.94
CA PHE A 429 -16.02 2.67 10.27
C PHE A 429 -15.87 2.51 11.80
N GLN A 430 -15.30 1.39 12.21
CA GLN A 430 -14.86 1.14 13.58
C GLN A 430 -13.35 0.93 13.59
N GLN A 431 -12.69 1.39 14.66
CA GLN A 431 -11.27 1.10 14.88
C GLN A 431 -11.13 0.24 16.14
N ASP A 432 -10.06 -0.53 16.20
CA ASP A 432 -9.56 -1.10 17.45
C ASP A 432 -8.76 -0.04 18.21
N ASP A 433 -9.38 1.11 18.39
CA ASP A 433 -8.75 2.32 18.89
C ASP A 433 -8.54 2.26 20.41
N ALA A 434 -7.35 2.62 20.88
CA ALA A 434 -7.11 2.74 22.30
C ALA A 434 -6.19 3.90 22.65
N HIS A 435 -6.40 4.43 23.87
CA HIS A 435 -5.66 5.54 24.41
C HIS A 435 -5.08 5.13 25.76
N ILE A 436 -3.74 5.15 25.84
CA ILE A 436 -3.00 4.80 27.04
C ILE A 436 -2.59 6.10 27.73
N PHE A 437 -3.17 6.38 28.88
CA PHE A 437 -2.76 7.49 29.73
C PHE A 437 -1.66 6.98 30.64
N CYS A 438 -0.45 7.51 30.50
CA CYS A 438 0.71 7.04 31.24
C CYS A 438 1.60 8.18 31.72
N ARG A 439 2.50 7.84 32.63
CA ARG A 439 3.60 8.70 33.03
C ARG A 439 4.74 8.63 32.06
N GLN A 440 5.65 9.58 32.07
CA GLN A 440 6.81 9.62 31.18
C GLN A 440 7.72 8.39 31.35
N ASP A 441 7.93 7.91 32.56
CA ASP A 441 8.74 6.71 32.85
C ASP A 441 8.12 5.39 32.40
N GLN A 442 6.81 5.37 32.10
CA GLN A 442 6.08 4.21 31.62
C GLN A 442 6.04 4.10 30.08
N MET A 443 6.32 5.19 29.38
CA MET A 443 6.09 5.33 27.93
C MET A 443 6.85 4.28 27.11
N GLU A 444 8.14 4.07 27.36
CA GLU A 444 8.93 3.08 26.60
C GLU A 444 8.40 1.65 26.78
N LYS A 445 7.96 1.30 28.00
CA LYS A 445 7.36 0.00 28.29
C LYS A 445 6.05 -0.21 27.53
N GLU A 446 5.19 0.82 27.46
CA GLU A 446 3.93 0.75 26.75
C GLU A 446 4.14 0.64 25.24
N LEU A 447 5.11 1.36 24.66
CA LEU A 447 5.48 1.26 23.26
C LEU A 447 6.04 -0.13 22.91
N ALA A 448 6.88 -0.70 23.76
CA ALA A 448 7.40 -2.07 23.58
C ALA A 448 6.27 -3.12 23.64
N ALA A 449 5.32 -2.96 24.57
CA ALA A 449 4.14 -3.82 24.68
C ALA A 449 3.25 -3.72 23.41
N PHE A 450 3.08 -2.50 22.87
CA PHE A 450 2.36 -2.31 21.60
C PHE A 450 3.02 -3.07 20.45
N VAL A 451 4.34 -2.96 20.27
CA VAL A 451 5.05 -3.66 19.18
C VAL A 451 4.93 -5.17 19.32
N LYS A 452 5.03 -5.70 20.55
CA LYS A 452 4.82 -7.11 20.82
C LYS A 452 3.41 -7.57 20.46
N MET A 453 2.38 -6.83 20.88
CA MET A 453 0.99 -7.11 20.54
C MET A 453 0.76 -7.06 19.02
N LEU A 454 1.37 -6.10 18.32
CA LEU A 454 1.33 -5.97 16.87
C LEU A 454 1.89 -7.22 16.18
N ASP A 455 3.05 -7.71 16.63
CA ASP A 455 3.67 -8.94 16.10
C ASP A 455 2.74 -10.13 16.23
N GLU A 456 2.21 -10.36 17.42
CA GLU A 456 1.30 -11.48 17.70
C GLU A 456 0.03 -11.43 16.84
N VAL A 457 -0.54 -10.23 16.64
CA VAL A 457 -1.74 -10.06 15.82
C VAL A 457 -1.45 -10.32 14.33
N TYR A 458 -0.35 -9.78 13.81
CA TYR A 458 -0.04 -9.93 12.39
C TYR A 458 0.47 -11.32 12.03
N GLU A 459 1.14 -12.00 12.96
CA GLU A 459 1.53 -13.41 12.82
C GLU A 459 0.29 -14.30 12.63
N VAL A 460 -0.76 -14.12 13.43
CA VAL A 460 -2.02 -14.86 13.33
C VAL A 460 -2.69 -14.68 11.95
N PHE A 461 -2.50 -13.55 11.30
CA PHE A 461 -3.00 -13.31 9.94
C PHE A 461 -2.02 -13.70 8.83
N GLY A 462 -0.76 -14.04 9.16
CA GLY A 462 0.28 -14.31 8.18
C GLY A 462 0.72 -13.05 7.41
N LEU A 463 0.58 -11.88 8.00
CA LEU A 463 0.95 -10.58 7.42
C LEU A 463 2.38 -10.21 7.81
N THR A 464 3.13 -9.62 6.88
CA THR A 464 4.41 -8.96 7.15
C THR A 464 4.26 -7.46 7.13
N TYR A 465 5.17 -6.71 7.76
CA TYR A 465 5.04 -5.26 7.85
C TYR A 465 6.38 -4.52 7.90
N GLU A 466 6.35 -3.22 7.60
CA GLU A 466 7.42 -2.25 7.79
C GLU A 466 6.97 -1.14 8.76
N MET A 467 7.92 -0.57 9.51
CA MET A 467 7.68 0.56 10.40
C MET A 467 8.34 1.82 9.86
N LYS A 468 7.66 2.97 10.01
CA LYS A 468 8.18 4.29 9.69
C LYS A 468 7.96 5.26 10.84
N LEU A 469 9.00 6.00 11.24
CA LEU A 469 8.88 7.11 12.19
C LEU A 469 8.53 8.38 11.42
N SER A 470 7.31 8.85 11.56
CA SER A 470 6.82 10.11 10.98
C SER A 470 7.01 11.25 11.96
N THR A 471 7.88 12.20 11.61
CA THR A 471 8.29 13.31 12.46
C THR A 471 7.40 14.54 12.24
N ARG A 472 7.70 15.60 12.97
CA ARG A 472 6.98 16.86 13.02
C ARG A 472 6.64 17.44 11.64
N PRO A 473 5.34 17.73 11.35
CA PRO A 473 4.90 18.39 10.14
C PRO A 473 5.06 19.92 10.20
N GLU A 474 4.89 20.61 9.08
CA GLU A 474 4.66 22.05 9.08
C GLU A 474 3.32 22.36 9.76
N GLY A 475 3.27 23.41 10.60
CA GLY A 475 2.04 23.80 11.30
C GLY A 475 1.67 22.93 12.52
N TYR A 476 2.65 22.29 13.15
CA TYR A 476 2.47 21.52 14.39
C TYR A 476 2.03 22.38 15.58
N LEU A 477 1.43 21.73 16.59
CA LEU A 477 1.05 22.36 17.86
C LEU A 477 2.11 22.10 18.95
N GLY A 478 2.29 23.07 19.84
CA GLY A 478 3.13 22.95 21.04
C GLY A 478 4.59 23.35 20.85
N GLU A 479 5.39 23.11 21.90
CA GLU A 479 6.78 23.54 21.98
C GLU A 479 7.73 22.57 21.26
N LEU A 480 8.75 23.13 20.59
CA LEU A 480 9.76 22.36 19.85
C LEU A 480 10.48 21.33 20.74
N GLU A 481 10.81 21.71 21.98
CA GLU A 481 11.49 20.81 22.91
C GLU A 481 10.66 19.57 23.26
N THR A 482 9.34 19.72 23.38
CA THR A 482 8.41 18.62 23.62
C THR A 482 8.38 17.65 22.42
N TRP A 483 8.37 18.19 21.20
CA TRP A 483 8.45 17.40 19.99
C TRP A 483 9.76 16.61 19.88
N ASN A 484 10.89 17.25 20.13
CA ASN A 484 12.19 16.58 20.09
C ASN A 484 12.27 15.42 21.10
N LYS A 485 11.72 15.60 22.31
CA LYS A 485 11.62 14.53 23.33
C LYS A 485 10.72 13.39 22.86
N ALA A 486 9.59 13.71 22.23
CA ALA A 486 8.65 12.70 21.73
C ALA A 486 9.24 11.90 20.56
N GLU A 487 9.87 12.57 19.61
CA GLU A 487 10.54 11.92 18.47
C GLU A 487 11.67 11.00 18.97
N ALA A 488 12.52 11.46 19.87
CA ALA A 488 13.59 10.66 20.47
C ALA A 488 13.05 9.43 21.23
N ALA A 489 11.93 9.57 21.92
CA ALA A 489 11.32 8.46 22.64
C ALA A 489 10.77 7.37 21.69
N LEU A 490 10.12 7.77 20.57
CA LEU A 490 9.67 6.82 19.54
C LEU A 490 10.86 6.14 18.83
N GLU A 491 11.92 6.91 18.54
CA GLU A 491 13.15 6.38 17.95
C GLU A 491 13.81 5.34 18.87
N ASN A 492 13.94 5.64 20.17
CA ASN A 492 14.48 4.71 21.16
C ASN A 492 13.63 3.43 21.26
N ALA A 493 12.30 3.57 21.25
CA ALA A 493 11.39 2.42 21.26
C ALA A 493 11.57 1.55 20.02
N LEU A 494 11.67 2.15 18.83
CA LEU A 494 11.92 1.43 17.57
C LEU A 494 13.27 0.71 17.59
N ASN A 495 14.33 1.39 18.00
CA ASN A 495 15.66 0.80 18.13
C ASN A 495 15.67 -0.38 19.12
N GLY A 496 14.90 -0.28 20.20
CA GLY A 496 14.73 -1.35 21.18
C GLY A 496 14.04 -2.60 20.65
N THR A 497 13.30 -2.52 19.53
CA THR A 497 12.65 -3.69 18.92
C THR A 497 13.62 -4.61 18.17
N GLY A 498 14.81 -4.13 17.80
CA GLY A 498 15.75 -4.84 16.94
C GLY A 498 15.31 -5.04 15.50
N LYS A 499 14.22 -4.38 15.08
CA LYS A 499 13.67 -4.43 13.71
C LYS A 499 14.11 -3.23 12.89
N GLU A 500 14.19 -3.43 11.57
CA GLU A 500 14.46 -2.32 10.65
C GLU A 500 13.25 -1.36 10.58
N TRP A 501 13.54 -0.09 10.57
CA TRP A 501 12.56 0.97 10.39
C TRP A 501 13.13 2.11 9.53
N LYS A 502 12.25 2.97 9.02
CA LYS A 502 12.62 4.11 8.15
C LYS A 502 12.13 5.41 8.72
N LEU A 503 12.91 6.48 8.54
CA LEU A 503 12.47 7.83 8.85
C LEU A 503 11.52 8.34 7.75
N ASN A 504 10.43 9.01 8.15
CA ASN A 504 9.46 9.66 7.28
C ASN A 504 9.26 11.12 7.74
N PRO A 505 10.12 12.05 7.30
CA PRO A 505 10.12 13.42 7.80
C PRO A 505 8.84 14.18 7.43
N GLY A 506 8.27 14.92 8.39
CA GLY A 506 7.17 15.85 8.14
C GLY A 506 5.77 15.24 8.03
N ASP A 507 5.61 13.94 8.26
CA ASP A 507 4.31 13.24 8.11
C ASP A 507 3.64 12.91 9.47
N GLY A 508 4.11 13.49 10.56
CA GLY A 508 3.51 13.36 11.89
C GLY A 508 2.10 13.98 11.98
N ALA A 509 1.35 13.65 13.03
CA ALA A 509 0.09 14.33 13.30
C ALA A 509 0.37 15.76 13.82
N PHE A 510 -0.59 16.68 13.68
CA PHE A 510 -0.41 18.05 14.14
C PHE A 510 -0.17 18.17 15.66
N TYR A 511 -0.52 17.15 16.43
CA TYR A 511 -0.41 17.08 17.89
C TYR A 511 0.74 16.20 18.40
N GLY A 512 1.39 15.41 17.55
CA GLY A 512 2.50 14.55 17.96
C GLY A 512 3.09 13.68 16.86
N PRO A 513 4.33 13.18 17.05
CA PRO A 513 4.97 12.25 16.14
C PRO A 513 4.31 10.87 16.22
N LYS A 514 4.47 10.07 15.16
CA LYS A 514 3.83 8.76 15.07
C LYS A 514 4.76 7.71 14.46
N ILE A 515 4.52 6.45 14.80
CA ILE A 515 5.02 5.30 14.06
C ILE A 515 3.89 4.79 13.18
N ASP A 516 4.09 4.82 11.87
CA ASP A 516 3.17 4.27 10.89
C ASP A 516 3.63 2.87 10.49
N ILE A 517 2.69 1.94 10.50
CA ILE A 517 2.94 0.55 10.15
C ILE A 517 2.27 0.24 8.81
N THR A 518 3.10 -0.16 7.85
CA THR A 518 2.66 -0.59 6.52
C THR A 518 2.68 -2.11 6.45
N VAL A 519 1.53 -2.74 6.24
CA VAL A 519 1.42 -4.20 6.06
C VAL A 519 1.51 -4.58 4.59
N PHE A 520 1.99 -5.80 4.34
CA PHE A 520 2.05 -6.42 3.03
C PHE A 520 1.10 -7.60 2.97
N ASP A 521 0.28 -7.65 1.94
CA ASP A 521 -0.57 -8.81 1.66
C ASP A 521 0.20 -9.91 0.91
N ALA A 522 -0.51 -10.99 0.54
CA ALA A 522 0.07 -12.11 -0.19
C ALA A 522 0.62 -11.73 -1.59
N LEU A 523 0.20 -10.61 -2.16
CA LEU A 523 0.67 -10.06 -3.43
C LEU A 523 1.74 -8.97 -3.25
N LYS A 524 2.24 -8.77 -2.02
CA LYS A 524 3.19 -7.71 -1.65
C LYS A 524 2.67 -6.29 -1.87
N ARG A 525 1.33 -6.09 -1.91
CA ARG A 525 0.73 -4.76 -1.94
C ARG A 525 0.80 -4.14 -0.56
N ARG A 526 1.00 -2.83 -0.53
CA ARG A 526 1.25 -2.05 0.69
C ARG A 526 -0.03 -1.40 1.20
N PHE A 527 -0.28 -1.54 2.50
CA PHE A 527 -1.43 -0.92 3.16
C PHE A 527 -0.99 -0.32 4.49
N GLN A 528 -1.19 0.98 4.66
CA GLN A 528 -1.01 1.59 5.97
C GLN A 528 -2.19 1.17 6.87
N CYS A 529 -1.91 0.47 7.96
CA CYS A 529 -2.91 -0.08 8.89
C CYS A 529 -2.70 0.41 10.30
N ALA A 530 -1.75 -0.19 11.01
CA ALA A 530 -1.49 0.16 12.39
C ALA A 530 -0.79 1.52 12.51
N THR A 531 -1.01 2.16 13.65
CA THR A 531 -0.33 3.39 14.03
C THR A 531 -0.20 3.47 15.55
N VAL A 532 0.87 4.08 16.01
CA VAL A 532 1.02 4.53 17.40
C VAL A 532 1.53 5.96 17.40
N GLN A 533 0.91 6.82 18.21
CA GLN A 533 1.16 8.26 18.20
C GLN A 533 1.31 8.75 19.63
N LEU A 534 2.30 9.60 19.88
CA LEU A 534 2.47 10.27 21.17
C LEU A 534 1.76 11.61 21.15
N ASP A 535 1.02 11.89 22.20
CA ASP A 535 0.25 13.13 22.33
C ASP A 535 0.48 13.78 23.71
N PHE A 536 1.07 14.95 23.66
CA PHE A 536 1.26 15.83 24.82
C PHE A 536 0.26 17.00 24.80
N GLN A 537 -0.50 17.19 23.74
CA GLN A 537 -1.35 18.35 23.51
C GLN A 537 -2.75 18.19 24.08
N LEU A 538 -3.41 17.04 23.83
CA LEU A 538 -4.74 16.79 24.40
C LEU A 538 -4.75 16.83 25.92
N PRO A 539 -3.77 16.27 26.67
CA PRO A 539 -3.69 16.43 28.10
C PRO A 539 -3.63 17.91 28.58
N ILE A 540 -2.95 18.78 27.82
CA ILE A 540 -2.89 20.22 28.09
C ILE A 540 -4.26 20.85 27.80
N ARG A 541 -4.84 20.60 26.66
CA ARG A 541 -6.09 21.21 26.16
C ARG A 541 -7.29 20.85 27.05
N PHE A 542 -7.35 19.59 27.50
CA PHE A 542 -8.39 19.11 28.43
C PHE A 542 -8.04 19.33 29.91
N ASN A 543 -6.88 19.99 30.22
CA ASN A 543 -6.36 20.20 31.55
C ASN A 543 -6.37 18.93 32.41
N LEU A 544 -5.93 17.81 31.82
CA LEU A 544 -5.87 16.52 32.51
C LEU A 544 -4.72 16.53 33.55
N SER A 545 -4.97 15.89 34.70
CA SER A 545 -3.94 15.71 35.71
C SER A 545 -4.17 14.45 36.55
N TYR A 546 -3.10 13.92 37.10
CA TYR A 546 -3.12 12.90 38.14
C TYR A 546 -2.31 13.37 39.36
N VAL A 547 -2.53 12.77 40.51
CA VAL A 547 -1.76 13.04 41.71
C VAL A 547 -0.53 12.15 41.75
N SER A 548 0.66 12.74 41.74
CA SER A 548 1.95 12.04 41.74
C SER A 548 2.29 11.47 43.14
N GLU A 549 3.40 10.75 43.23
CA GLU A 549 3.92 10.21 44.49
C GLU A 549 4.24 11.33 45.51
N ALA A 550 4.65 12.49 45.01
CA ALA A 550 4.91 13.67 45.81
C ALA A 550 3.63 14.41 46.26
N ASN A 551 2.44 13.86 45.95
CA ASN A 551 1.12 14.48 46.18
C ASN A 551 0.91 15.81 45.43
N GLU A 552 1.62 15.99 44.31
CA GLU A 552 1.50 17.13 43.40
C GLU A 552 0.71 16.75 42.13
N PRO A 553 0.01 17.71 41.51
CA PRO A 553 -0.66 17.44 40.25
C PRO A 553 0.35 17.37 39.08
N GLU A 554 0.38 16.25 38.39
CA GLU A 554 1.18 16.05 37.20
C GLU A 554 0.31 15.73 35.98
N ARG A 555 0.83 15.98 34.80
CA ARG A 555 0.12 15.79 33.53
C ARG A 555 0.46 14.45 32.91
N PRO A 556 -0.53 13.62 32.50
CA PRO A 556 -0.24 12.39 31.80
C PRO A 556 0.19 12.65 30.35
N ILE A 557 0.82 11.65 29.75
CA ILE A 557 1.05 11.53 28.30
C ILE A 557 -0.03 10.58 27.75
N ILE A 558 -0.48 10.80 26.52
CA ILE A 558 -1.40 9.88 25.85
C ILE A 558 -0.64 9.18 24.73
N ILE A 559 -0.76 7.86 24.68
CA ILE A 559 -0.35 7.04 23.54
C ILE A 559 -1.62 6.60 22.83
N HIS A 560 -1.85 7.09 21.62
CA HIS A 560 -2.92 6.64 20.74
C HIS A 560 -2.42 5.43 19.96
N ARG A 561 -3.22 4.36 19.85
CA ARG A 561 -2.84 3.23 19.03
C ARG A 561 -4.03 2.54 18.37
N ALA A 562 -3.82 2.05 17.16
CA ALA A 562 -4.68 1.11 16.47
C ALA A 562 -3.80 0.06 15.79
N ILE A 563 -4.19 -1.22 15.83
CA ILE A 563 -3.45 -2.34 15.21
C ILE A 563 -4.08 -2.73 13.87
N LEU A 564 -5.41 -2.87 13.83
CA LEU A 564 -6.13 -3.18 12.60
C LEU A 564 -6.28 -1.94 11.69
N GLY A 565 -6.05 -0.74 12.22
CA GLY A 565 -6.45 0.51 11.61
C GLY A 565 -7.96 0.68 11.72
N SER A 566 -8.73 0.48 10.65
CA SER A 566 -10.17 0.24 10.78
C SER A 566 -10.49 -1.24 10.57
N VAL A 567 -11.54 -1.72 11.24
CA VAL A 567 -12.01 -3.11 11.09
C VAL A 567 -12.41 -3.37 9.64
N GLU A 568 -13.05 -2.40 8.98
CA GLU A 568 -13.44 -2.45 7.57
C GLU A 568 -12.22 -2.57 6.65
N ARG A 569 -11.17 -1.77 6.90
CA ARG A 569 -9.93 -1.81 6.10
C ARG A 569 -9.20 -3.14 6.28
N MET A 570 -9.06 -3.62 7.50
CA MET A 570 -8.46 -4.93 7.78
C MET A 570 -9.29 -6.05 7.15
N PHE A 571 -10.62 -5.96 7.22
CA PHE A 571 -11.52 -6.91 6.54
C PHE A 571 -11.24 -6.98 5.03
N ALA A 572 -11.10 -5.82 4.36
CA ALA A 572 -10.75 -5.77 2.95
C ALA A 572 -9.40 -6.44 2.68
N ILE A 573 -8.37 -6.07 3.45
CA ILE A 573 -7.01 -6.61 3.31
C ILE A 573 -7.01 -8.13 3.47
N LEU A 574 -7.66 -8.65 4.50
CA LEU A 574 -7.74 -10.09 4.74
C LEU A 574 -8.57 -10.82 3.67
N THR A 575 -9.66 -10.21 3.17
CA THR A 575 -10.42 -10.78 2.04
C THR A 575 -9.52 -10.98 0.83
N GLU A 576 -8.69 -9.99 0.50
CA GLU A 576 -7.78 -10.02 -0.63
C GLU A 576 -6.54 -10.89 -0.36
N HIS A 577 -6.00 -10.84 0.85
CA HIS A 577 -4.87 -11.66 1.30
C HIS A 577 -5.19 -13.15 1.17
N PHE A 578 -6.31 -13.58 1.71
CA PHE A 578 -6.77 -14.96 1.63
C PHE A 578 -7.48 -15.31 0.31
N ALA A 579 -7.69 -14.34 -0.60
CA ALA A 579 -8.46 -14.54 -1.83
C ALA A 579 -9.86 -15.15 -1.56
N GLY A 580 -10.52 -14.74 -0.47
CA GLY A 580 -11.80 -15.29 -0.02
C GLY A 580 -11.72 -16.70 0.59
N LYS A 581 -10.53 -17.30 0.66
CA LYS A 581 -10.30 -18.61 1.30
C LYS A 581 -9.97 -18.45 2.78
N TRP A 582 -10.93 -17.99 3.56
CA TRP A 582 -10.77 -17.71 4.98
C TRP A 582 -10.16 -18.89 5.76
N PRO A 583 -9.22 -18.66 6.70
CA PRO A 583 -8.81 -19.70 7.65
C PRO A 583 -10.01 -20.12 8.52
N PHE A 584 -10.02 -21.36 8.96
CA PHE A 584 -11.19 -21.97 9.64
C PHE A 584 -11.73 -21.13 10.81
N TRP A 585 -10.84 -20.64 11.67
CA TRP A 585 -11.25 -19.89 12.86
C TRP A 585 -11.96 -18.55 12.54
N LEU A 586 -11.66 -17.95 11.36
CA LEU A 586 -12.22 -16.68 10.90
C LEU A 586 -13.34 -16.86 9.87
N SER A 587 -13.46 -18.06 9.31
CA SER A 587 -14.40 -18.34 8.22
C SER A 587 -15.86 -18.21 8.62
N PRO A 588 -16.70 -17.56 7.80
CA PRO A 588 -18.13 -17.53 8.00
C PRO A 588 -18.82 -18.83 7.54
N ARG A 589 -18.13 -19.66 6.72
CA ARG A 589 -18.59 -20.93 6.17
C ARG A 589 -17.63 -22.03 6.59
N GLN A 590 -17.79 -22.52 7.83
CA GLN A 590 -16.83 -23.46 8.42
C GLN A 590 -17.08 -24.91 8.01
N VAL A 591 -18.29 -25.41 8.17
CA VAL A 591 -18.60 -26.83 7.92
C VAL A 591 -19.92 -26.97 7.15
N MET A 592 -19.86 -27.62 5.97
CA MET A 592 -21.02 -28.07 5.23
C MET A 592 -21.20 -29.57 5.43
N ILE A 593 -22.40 -30.02 5.81
CA ILE A 593 -22.70 -31.43 5.98
C ILE A 593 -23.57 -31.90 4.81
N VAL A 594 -23.15 -32.97 4.13
CA VAL A 594 -23.75 -33.47 2.91
C VAL A 594 -24.22 -34.91 3.13
N PRO A 595 -25.54 -35.14 3.34
CA PRO A 595 -26.10 -36.48 3.37
C PRO A 595 -26.05 -37.11 1.97
N VAL A 596 -25.64 -38.41 1.91
CA VAL A 596 -25.53 -39.19 0.67
C VAL A 596 -26.93 -39.56 0.16
N SER A 597 -27.83 -39.88 1.07
CA SER A 597 -29.21 -40.28 0.80
C SER A 597 -30.17 -39.72 1.84
N GLU A 598 -31.47 -39.89 1.60
CA GLU A 598 -32.53 -39.50 2.54
C GLU A 598 -32.36 -40.21 3.90
N LEU A 599 -31.91 -41.47 3.90
CA LEU A 599 -31.74 -42.28 5.13
C LEU A 599 -30.63 -41.73 6.04
N SER A 600 -29.71 -40.96 5.53
CA SER A 600 -28.63 -40.31 6.32
C SER A 600 -28.94 -38.84 6.69
N ARG A 601 -30.09 -38.30 6.29
CA ARG A 601 -30.49 -36.89 6.54
C ARG A 601 -30.58 -36.57 8.05
N ASP A 602 -31.23 -37.44 8.82
CA ASP A 602 -31.34 -37.27 10.26
C ASP A 602 -29.99 -37.23 10.97
N TYR A 603 -29.07 -38.10 10.54
CA TYR A 603 -27.70 -38.11 11.09
C TYR A 603 -26.92 -36.83 10.69
N ALA A 604 -27.11 -36.32 9.49
CA ALA A 604 -26.52 -35.03 9.11
C ALA A 604 -26.97 -33.88 10.01
N HIS A 605 -28.27 -33.86 10.41
CA HIS A 605 -28.78 -32.88 11.37
C HIS A 605 -28.28 -33.12 12.79
N GLU A 606 -28.05 -34.36 13.20
CA GLU A 606 -27.40 -34.70 14.49
C GLU A 606 -25.96 -34.13 14.51
N VAL A 607 -25.17 -34.41 13.48
CA VAL A 607 -23.80 -33.87 13.32
C VAL A 607 -23.82 -32.33 13.40
N ARG A 608 -24.73 -31.67 12.66
CA ARG A 608 -24.92 -30.22 12.75
C ARG A 608 -25.19 -29.76 14.17
N THR A 609 -26.04 -30.45 14.89
CA THR A 609 -26.44 -30.10 16.27
C THR A 609 -25.26 -30.17 17.22
N VAL A 610 -24.41 -31.23 17.10
CA VAL A 610 -23.17 -31.38 17.87
C VAL A 610 -22.23 -30.22 17.59
N LEU A 611 -21.96 -29.91 16.32
CA LEU A 611 -21.06 -28.82 15.94
C LEU A 611 -21.59 -27.44 16.36
N ARG A 612 -22.89 -27.19 16.23
CA ARG A 612 -23.48 -25.91 16.65
C ARG A 612 -23.43 -25.69 18.16
N LYS A 613 -23.55 -26.76 18.95
CA LYS A 613 -23.43 -26.67 20.41
C LYS A 613 -22.04 -26.14 20.83
N GLU A 614 -21.00 -26.47 20.05
CA GLU A 614 -19.64 -26.00 20.27
C GLU A 614 -19.37 -24.64 19.57
N GLY A 615 -20.39 -23.99 18.98
CA GLY A 615 -20.31 -22.66 18.40
C GLY A 615 -19.71 -22.61 17.00
N PHE A 616 -19.69 -23.72 16.25
CA PHE A 616 -19.24 -23.72 14.86
C PHE A 616 -20.36 -23.28 13.90
N TYR A 617 -19.97 -22.56 12.83
CA TYR A 617 -20.86 -22.20 11.74
C TYR A 617 -20.99 -23.39 10.79
N CYS A 618 -22.13 -24.07 10.84
CA CYS A 618 -22.36 -25.26 10.04
C CYS A 618 -23.76 -25.30 9.46
N GLU A 619 -23.89 -25.87 8.27
CA GLU A 619 -25.14 -26.04 7.53
C GLU A 619 -25.25 -27.47 6.98
N VAL A 620 -26.48 -27.90 6.67
CA VAL A 620 -26.77 -29.18 6.02
C VAL A 620 -27.35 -28.91 4.64
N ASP A 621 -26.81 -29.53 3.60
CA ASP A 621 -27.43 -29.50 2.28
C ASP A 621 -28.42 -30.63 2.10
N ASP A 622 -29.68 -30.39 2.52
CA ASP A 622 -30.78 -31.36 2.43
C ASP A 622 -31.44 -31.37 1.04
N SER A 623 -30.95 -30.62 0.05
CA SER A 623 -31.54 -30.59 -1.29
C SER A 623 -31.56 -31.99 -1.93
N ASP A 624 -32.41 -32.18 -2.92
CA ASP A 624 -32.52 -33.47 -3.68
C ASP A 624 -31.42 -33.63 -4.74
N ARG A 625 -30.40 -32.75 -4.74
CA ARG A 625 -29.26 -32.80 -5.67
C ARG A 625 -28.38 -34.01 -5.39
N LYS A 626 -27.70 -34.52 -6.43
CA LYS A 626 -26.70 -35.59 -6.24
C LYS A 626 -25.56 -35.16 -5.35
N MET A 627 -25.05 -36.06 -4.50
CA MET A 627 -23.97 -35.82 -3.54
C MET A 627 -22.77 -35.10 -4.16
N GLN A 628 -22.31 -35.53 -5.35
CA GLN A 628 -21.19 -34.91 -6.05
C GLN A 628 -21.43 -33.44 -6.38
N LYS A 629 -22.69 -33.07 -6.73
CA LYS A 629 -23.05 -31.69 -7.03
C LYS A 629 -23.06 -30.85 -5.75
N LYS A 630 -23.62 -31.37 -4.64
CA LYS A 630 -23.61 -30.70 -3.31
C LYS A 630 -22.16 -30.43 -2.86
N VAL A 631 -21.28 -31.44 -2.95
CA VAL A 631 -19.86 -31.28 -2.61
C VAL A 631 -19.21 -30.21 -3.48
N ARG A 632 -19.46 -30.23 -4.79
CA ARG A 632 -18.88 -29.25 -5.72
C ARG A 632 -19.35 -27.83 -5.45
N GLU A 633 -20.61 -27.63 -5.13
CA GLU A 633 -21.16 -26.31 -4.78
C GLU A 633 -20.58 -25.82 -3.45
N ALA A 634 -20.48 -26.66 -2.43
CA ALA A 634 -19.84 -26.30 -1.15
C ALA A 634 -18.37 -25.92 -1.33
N GLN A 635 -17.63 -26.56 -2.26
CA GLN A 635 -16.26 -26.16 -2.62
C GLN A 635 -16.24 -24.76 -3.27
N LEU A 636 -17.15 -24.47 -4.19
CA LEU A 636 -17.24 -23.18 -4.87
C LEU A 636 -17.62 -22.05 -3.89
N GLU A 637 -18.50 -22.34 -2.93
CA GLU A 637 -18.88 -21.44 -1.84
C GLU A 637 -17.79 -21.25 -0.78
N GLN A 638 -16.67 -21.96 -0.89
CA GLN A 638 -15.50 -21.87 -0.02
C GLN A 638 -15.73 -22.37 1.41
N TRP A 639 -16.60 -23.39 1.61
CA TRP A 639 -16.70 -24.08 2.90
C TRP A 639 -15.36 -24.74 3.26
N ASN A 640 -14.86 -24.51 4.47
CA ASN A 640 -13.58 -25.08 4.90
C ASN A 640 -13.59 -26.60 4.88
N TYR A 641 -14.62 -27.18 5.52
CA TYR A 641 -14.85 -28.61 5.61
C TYR A 641 -16.19 -29.01 5.02
N ILE A 642 -16.20 -30.12 4.30
CA ILE A 642 -17.38 -30.72 3.69
C ILE A 642 -17.43 -32.15 4.25
N LEU A 643 -18.42 -32.41 5.11
CA LEU A 643 -18.62 -33.68 5.76
C LEU A 643 -19.65 -34.50 4.99
N VAL A 644 -19.22 -35.58 4.38
CA VAL A 644 -20.11 -36.49 3.69
C VAL A 644 -20.53 -37.61 4.66
N VAL A 645 -21.84 -37.81 4.81
CA VAL A 645 -22.39 -38.80 5.73
C VAL A 645 -23.41 -39.72 5.02
N GLY A 646 -23.17 -41.01 5.09
CA GLY A 646 -24.02 -42.06 4.58
C GLY A 646 -24.52 -42.98 5.71
N GLU A 647 -25.07 -44.14 5.39
CA GLU A 647 -25.54 -45.12 6.36
C GLU A 647 -24.40 -45.77 7.14
N GLY A 648 -23.22 -45.96 6.51
CA GLY A 648 -22.03 -46.48 7.18
C GLY A 648 -21.54 -45.50 8.25
N GLU A 649 -21.39 -44.25 7.90
CA GLU A 649 -20.99 -43.18 8.83
C GLU A 649 -22.02 -43.01 9.97
N LYS A 650 -23.30 -43.10 9.68
CA LYS A 650 -24.37 -43.08 10.68
C LYS A 650 -24.24 -44.24 11.69
N THR A 651 -23.97 -45.45 11.20
CA THR A 651 -23.82 -46.65 12.04
C THR A 651 -22.58 -46.57 12.92
N ASN A 652 -21.45 -46.08 12.38
CA ASN A 652 -20.16 -46.00 13.04
C ASN A 652 -19.98 -44.73 13.87
N ARG A 653 -20.93 -43.77 13.81
CA ARG A 653 -20.79 -42.41 14.37
C ARG A 653 -19.53 -41.69 13.83
N THR A 654 -19.32 -41.77 12.53
CA THR A 654 -18.19 -41.18 11.83
C THR A 654 -18.65 -40.18 10.78
N VAL A 655 -17.72 -39.43 10.19
CA VAL A 655 -17.94 -38.52 9.07
C VAL A 655 -16.78 -38.67 8.08
N ASN A 656 -17.05 -38.57 6.79
CA ASN A 656 -16.00 -38.54 5.76
C ASN A 656 -15.65 -37.06 5.45
N ILE A 657 -14.43 -36.66 5.78
CA ILE A 657 -13.97 -35.27 5.75
C ILE A 657 -13.33 -34.95 4.38
N ARG A 658 -13.78 -33.84 3.79
CA ARG A 658 -13.19 -33.22 2.59
C ARG A 658 -12.98 -31.73 2.85
N THR A 659 -12.02 -31.14 2.13
CA THR A 659 -11.79 -29.69 2.14
C THR A 659 -12.25 -29.05 0.83
N ARG A 660 -12.39 -27.72 0.85
CA ARG A 660 -12.68 -26.92 -0.35
C ARG A 660 -11.68 -27.12 -1.49
N ASP A 661 -10.43 -27.47 -1.17
CA ASP A 661 -9.37 -27.74 -2.16
C ASP A 661 -9.39 -29.17 -2.69
N ASN A 662 -10.51 -29.88 -2.50
CA ASN A 662 -10.77 -31.25 -2.97
C ASN A 662 -9.85 -32.33 -2.36
N VAL A 663 -9.26 -32.05 -1.20
CA VAL A 663 -8.50 -33.07 -0.46
C VAL A 663 -9.45 -33.93 0.36
N VAL A 664 -9.33 -35.25 0.29
CA VAL A 664 -10.12 -36.21 1.06
C VAL A 664 -9.26 -36.73 2.22
N HIS A 665 -9.70 -36.45 3.44
CA HIS A 665 -9.00 -36.88 4.67
C HIS A 665 -9.50 -38.25 5.19
N GLY A 666 -10.59 -38.76 4.61
CA GLY A 666 -11.16 -40.04 4.99
C GLY A 666 -12.16 -39.96 6.13
N GLU A 667 -12.43 -41.12 6.73
CA GLU A 667 -13.41 -41.30 7.79
C GLU A 667 -12.81 -41.00 9.17
N HIS A 668 -13.52 -40.20 9.97
CA HIS A 668 -13.13 -39.81 11.32
C HIS A 668 -14.33 -39.95 12.26
N LYS A 669 -14.07 -40.34 13.51
CA LYS A 669 -15.09 -40.31 14.55
C LYS A 669 -15.57 -38.88 14.79
N LEU A 670 -16.85 -38.73 15.09
CA LEU A 670 -17.49 -37.40 15.23
C LEU A 670 -16.88 -36.62 16.42
N GLU A 671 -16.82 -37.22 17.60
CA GLU A 671 -16.37 -36.56 18.83
C GLU A 671 -14.81 -36.58 18.92
N GLU A 672 -14.20 -37.75 18.95
CA GLU A 672 -12.77 -37.97 19.21
C GLU A 672 -11.86 -37.62 18.02
N GLY A 673 -12.39 -37.46 16.83
CA GLY A 673 -11.58 -37.16 15.62
C GLY A 673 -11.88 -35.80 15.03
N LEU A 674 -13.13 -35.55 14.62
CA LEU A 674 -13.52 -34.30 14.00
C LEU A 674 -13.55 -33.16 15.02
N LEU A 675 -14.39 -33.28 16.08
CA LEU A 675 -14.66 -32.17 16.99
C LEU A 675 -13.41 -31.69 17.73
N GLU A 676 -12.59 -32.62 18.25
CA GLU A 676 -11.34 -32.28 18.91
C GLU A 676 -10.37 -31.53 17.98
N THR A 677 -10.25 -31.98 16.71
CA THR A 677 -9.38 -31.32 15.73
C THR A 677 -9.89 -29.92 15.40
N LEU A 678 -11.18 -29.74 15.19
CA LEU A 678 -11.78 -28.42 14.93
C LEU A 678 -11.62 -27.46 16.11
N LEU A 679 -11.78 -27.94 17.36
CA LEU A 679 -11.59 -27.14 18.57
C LEU A 679 -10.12 -26.71 18.70
N ARG A 680 -9.19 -27.63 18.43
CA ARG A 680 -7.74 -27.34 18.44
C ARG A 680 -7.39 -26.31 17.35
N GLU A 681 -7.88 -26.50 16.11
CA GLU A 681 -7.62 -25.57 14.98
C GLU A 681 -8.14 -24.16 15.30
N ARG A 682 -9.34 -24.06 15.88
CA ARG A 682 -9.90 -22.77 16.32
C ARG A 682 -9.07 -22.14 17.45
N LYS A 683 -8.62 -22.95 18.44
CA LYS A 683 -7.83 -22.46 19.58
C LYS A 683 -6.49 -21.88 19.18
N ILE A 684 -5.77 -22.55 18.30
CA ILE A 684 -4.45 -22.10 17.83
C ILE A 684 -4.53 -21.08 16.69
N LYS A 685 -5.75 -20.77 16.22
CA LYS A 685 -6.01 -19.86 15.08
C LYS A 685 -5.19 -20.24 13.83
N SER A 686 -5.17 -21.54 13.51
CA SER A 686 -4.39 -22.07 12.38
C SER A 686 -4.81 -21.43 11.05
N LEU A 687 -3.83 -21.10 10.22
CA LEU A 687 -4.01 -20.65 8.83
C LEU A 687 -4.23 -21.82 7.87
N THR A 688 -3.92 -23.05 8.29
CA THR A 688 -3.98 -24.27 7.48
C THR A 688 -4.84 -25.34 8.15
N CYS A 689 -5.37 -26.26 7.34
CA CYS A 689 -6.10 -27.43 7.80
C CYS A 689 -5.20 -28.34 8.62
N LEU A 690 -5.66 -28.77 9.79
CA LEU A 690 -4.90 -29.70 10.66
C LEU A 690 -5.10 -31.17 10.32
N PHE A 691 -6.16 -31.52 9.55
CA PHE A 691 -6.37 -32.90 9.14
C PHE A 691 -5.25 -33.36 8.17
N GLY A 692 -4.60 -34.48 8.49
CA GLY A 692 -3.50 -35.03 7.69
C GLY A 692 -2.12 -34.48 8.01
N VAL A 693 -1.98 -33.42 8.81
CA VAL A 693 -0.67 -32.89 9.21
C VAL A 693 0.09 -33.92 10.04
N GLU A 694 -0.58 -34.62 10.93
CA GLU A 694 0.05 -35.69 11.74
C GLU A 694 0.54 -36.88 10.91
N LYS A 695 -0.21 -37.24 9.85
CA LYS A 695 0.21 -38.30 8.91
C LYS A 695 1.42 -37.87 8.08
N SER A 696 1.46 -36.61 7.64
CA SER A 696 2.60 -36.07 6.87
C SER A 696 3.83 -35.86 7.76
N ALA A 697 3.66 -35.45 9.01
CA ALA A 697 4.75 -35.32 9.98
C ALA A 697 5.29 -36.69 10.39
N ALA A 698 4.43 -37.69 10.62
CA ALA A 698 4.81 -39.05 10.87
C ALA A 698 5.56 -39.66 9.67
N ALA A 699 5.05 -39.50 8.46
CA ALA A 699 5.70 -39.96 7.22
C ALA A 699 7.04 -39.24 6.96
N ALA A 700 7.15 -37.97 7.28
CA ALA A 700 8.38 -37.19 7.19
C ALA A 700 9.40 -37.66 8.25
N ALA A 701 8.93 -37.95 9.47
CA ALA A 701 9.79 -38.51 10.54
C ALA A 701 10.26 -39.94 10.22
N GLU A 702 9.40 -40.80 9.68
CA GLU A 702 9.78 -42.13 9.19
C GLU A 702 10.80 -42.06 8.05
N LYS A 703 10.59 -41.14 7.09
CA LYS A 703 11.56 -40.95 6.01
C LYS A 703 12.91 -40.45 6.51
N ALA A 704 12.89 -39.44 7.41
CA ALA A 704 14.13 -38.95 8.03
C ALA A 704 14.86 -40.04 8.87
N ALA A 705 14.09 -40.85 9.57
CA ALA A 705 14.66 -42.01 10.31
C ALA A 705 15.24 -43.07 9.38
N ALA A 706 14.57 -43.35 8.24
CA ALA A 706 15.06 -44.27 7.22
C ALA A 706 16.33 -43.74 6.53
N GLU A 707 16.39 -42.44 6.22
CA GLU A 707 17.59 -41.80 5.66
C GLU A 707 18.75 -41.78 6.65
N ALA A 708 18.50 -41.53 7.93
CA ALA A 708 19.51 -41.61 8.98
C ALA A 708 20.04 -43.05 9.19
N ALA A 709 19.16 -44.04 9.13
CA ALA A 709 19.54 -45.45 9.22
C ALA A 709 20.36 -45.91 8.01
N ALA A 710 20.00 -45.45 6.80
CA ALA A 710 20.76 -45.74 5.58
C ALA A 710 22.16 -45.11 5.62
N LYS A 711 22.29 -43.89 6.11
CA LYS A 711 23.58 -43.20 6.28
C LYS A 711 24.45 -43.88 7.33
N ALA A 712 23.87 -44.33 8.45
CA ALA A 712 24.60 -45.09 9.48
C ALA A 712 25.10 -46.46 8.99
N LEU A 713 24.34 -47.11 8.11
CA LEU A 713 24.76 -48.37 7.46
C LEU A 713 25.90 -48.15 6.46
N GLU A 714 25.88 -47.05 5.73
CA GLU A 714 26.93 -46.65 4.78
C GLU A 714 28.24 -46.30 5.52
N GLU A 715 28.16 -45.55 6.62
CA GLU A 715 29.29 -45.24 7.49
C GLU A 715 29.88 -46.49 8.18
N ALA A 716 29.01 -47.45 8.56
CA ALA A 716 29.45 -48.73 9.14
C ALA A 716 30.09 -49.69 8.11
N SER A 717 29.78 -49.54 6.81
CA SER A 717 30.41 -50.31 5.74
C SER A 717 31.80 -49.77 5.38
N ILE A 718 31.99 -48.45 5.45
CA ILE A 718 33.25 -47.75 5.16
C ILE A 718 34.27 -47.98 6.31
N SER A 719 33.83 -48.28 7.54
CA SER A 719 34.72 -48.60 8.68
C SER A 719 35.19 -50.04 8.72
N LYS A 720 34.80 -50.89 7.76
CA LYS A 720 35.22 -52.32 7.67
C LYS A 720 36.12 -52.63 6.48
N GLU A 721 36.43 -51.65 5.65
CA GLU A 721 37.53 -51.66 4.70
C GLU A 721 38.74 -50.87 5.29
#